data_d3905cb4c82aff96d7cb3ac12df84b57
#
_entry.id   d3905cb4c82aff96d7cb3ac12df84b57
#
_cell.length_a   1.000
_cell.length_b   1.000
_cell.length_c   1.000
_cell.angle_alpha   90.00
_cell.angle_beta   90.00
_cell.angle_gamma   90.00
#
_symmetry.space_group_name_H-M   'P 1'
#
loop_
_entity.id
_entity.type
_entity.pdbx_description
1 polymer ?
#
loop_
_entity_poly.entity_id
_entity_poly.type
_entity_poly.pdbx_seq_one_letter_code
_entity_poly.pdbx_strand_id
1 'polypeptide(L)'
;MEKKLNAKRVFKDMNKNYQFIILFDSISDLDDLDKTASKNKSKIISFDYDTHRILKEKKINHEISDNYLSKKDLRAIQKTAYSVSEWFNADIISKHIYYKEVNLGSLIQDELINILVNYIKKVFELYKISKQFTNSTFIGSQACCKIMKDFSKKIIEFKNSEAENSEQLPLDSTKVRMKIGIKNHSMEFRISKNLFTRLKGISEKPSKFLLPKNHSIEENSKNILVIEFNAIRYQTFFEQMANTNLNFTIYNRRNPAFWNAQSYNLIKQSDCIIETKNSLYDTNLKKIILDGKTQIKTEILDLFSHENFFKSFFSFDGISFWSSFKVFFTNYFKKRALEFIEEIELLKKLMEKYTFSSILILSEAGSNERMALQLARQKEIPVCLLQHGVIYDTIEGYDMNVAQGVVPLKSDHYLCWGKITEEYSKRLGIKSEKIHAIGYPIFDKVRFDEQDYSKNDYVLLATSGPTKEDASDLTIEIIEKNMNAIKKVCQLTTKYNKKLIIKIHPSPDELDPSFIAKQVNSKIKVINEGKISPLIQSCELLIAIDFTSVILDANLLGKPVISLSVKDNGWGIPPALKNNSCLVTDLEKLNDDLKDVLNNEQIRNQLIKNGMKSSNEYLSYQNNGSSKLIGFLEELV
;
A
#
# COMPACT_ATOMS: atom_id res chain seq x y z
N MET A 1 2.47 -10.58 -32.16
CA MET A 1 2.77 -11.96 -32.61
C MET A 1 2.64 -12.97 -31.47
N GLU A 2 3.16 -12.70 -30.28
CA GLU A 2 3.06 -13.60 -29.10
C GLU A 2 1.62 -13.91 -28.64
N LYS A 3 0.69 -12.94 -28.67
CA LYS A 3 -0.73 -13.20 -28.32
C LYS A 3 -1.42 -14.23 -29.23
N LYS A 4 -1.03 -14.28 -30.51
CA LYS A 4 -1.53 -15.33 -31.44
C LYS A 4 -0.86 -16.69 -31.21
N LEU A 5 0.39 -16.69 -30.71
CA LEU A 5 1.09 -17.92 -30.34
C LEU A 5 0.53 -18.50 -29.04
N ASN A 6 0.24 -17.68 -28.02
CA ASN A 6 -0.35 -18.11 -26.77
C ASN A 6 -1.79 -18.63 -26.96
N ALA A 7 -2.63 -17.94 -27.73
CA ALA A 7 -3.95 -18.43 -28.08
C ALA A 7 -3.90 -19.77 -28.84
N LYS A 8 -2.95 -19.96 -29.76
CA LYS A 8 -2.74 -21.24 -30.45
C LYS A 8 -2.20 -22.37 -29.55
N ARG A 9 -1.39 -22.04 -28.52
CA ARG A 9 -0.93 -23.00 -27.51
C ARG A 9 -2.09 -23.46 -26.62
N VAL A 10 -2.89 -22.54 -26.12
CA VAL A 10 -4.09 -22.84 -25.29
C VAL A 10 -5.08 -23.74 -26.07
N PHE A 11 -5.32 -23.44 -27.36
CA PHE A 11 -6.16 -24.29 -28.22
C PHE A 11 -5.56 -25.68 -28.49
N LYS A 12 -4.22 -25.80 -28.53
CA LYS A 12 -3.54 -27.09 -28.78
C LYS A 12 -3.55 -28.02 -27.58
N ASP A 13 -3.64 -27.46 -26.35
CA ASP A 13 -3.71 -28.23 -25.11
C ASP A 13 -5.14 -28.65 -24.72
N MET A 14 -6.18 -28.06 -25.32
CA MET A 14 -7.59 -28.45 -25.08
C MET A 14 -7.89 -29.94 -25.43
N ASN A 15 -7.03 -30.58 -26.22
CA ASN A 15 -7.19 -32.00 -26.63
C ASN A 15 -6.28 -32.97 -25.87
N LYS A 16 -5.49 -32.52 -24.89
CA LYS A 16 -4.66 -33.43 -24.08
C LYS A 16 -5.40 -33.83 -22.80
N ASN A 17 -5.71 -35.13 -22.68
CA ASN A 17 -6.26 -35.67 -21.44
C ASN A 17 -5.13 -35.80 -20.39
N TYR A 18 -4.99 -34.76 -19.54
CA TYR A 18 -4.13 -34.84 -18.36
C TYR A 18 -4.80 -35.66 -17.26
N GLN A 19 -4.09 -36.62 -16.70
CA GLN A 19 -4.59 -37.41 -15.56
C GLN A 19 -4.45 -36.64 -14.24
N PHE A 20 -3.37 -35.82 -14.13
CA PHE A 20 -3.07 -35.06 -12.93
C PHE A 20 -2.80 -33.59 -13.28
N ILE A 21 -3.37 -32.69 -12.49
CA ILE A 21 -3.06 -31.24 -12.49
C ILE A 21 -2.37 -30.93 -11.17
N ILE A 22 -1.11 -30.51 -11.25
CA ILE A 22 -0.27 -30.23 -10.09
C ILE A 22 -0.24 -28.70 -9.90
N LEU A 23 -0.67 -28.24 -8.73
CA LEU A 23 -0.87 -26.84 -8.38
C LEU A 23 0.20 -26.43 -7.36
N PHE A 24 1.17 -25.62 -7.78
CA PHE A 24 2.22 -25.10 -6.90
C PHE A 24 1.91 -23.65 -6.55
N ASP A 25 1.70 -23.34 -5.29
CA ASP A 25 1.45 -21.99 -4.77
C ASP A 25 2.49 -21.50 -3.76
N SER A 26 3.54 -22.28 -3.53
CA SER A 26 4.67 -21.95 -2.67
C SER A 26 5.93 -22.69 -3.11
N ILE A 27 7.10 -22.10 -2.83
CA ILE A 27 8.40 -22.75 -3.05
C ILE A 27 8.51 -24.06 -2.25
N SER A 28 7.97 -24.11 -1.03
CA SER A 28 7.99 -25.30 -0.17
C SER A 28 7.29 -26.52 -0.80
N ASP A 29 6.33 -26.28 -1.69
CA ASP A 29 5.65 -27.35 -2.40
C ASP A 29 6.56 -28.08 -3.42
N LEU A 30 7.66 -27.43 -3.85
CA LEU A 30 8.60 -28.00 -4.82
C LEU A 30 9.38 -29.20 -4.30
N ASP A 31 9.43 -29.44 -2.99
CA ASP A 31 10.06 -30.60 -2.39
C ASP A 31 9.33 -31.91 -2.77
N ASP A 32 8.05 -31.81 -3.14
CA ASP A 32 7.27 -32.96 -3.66
C ASP A 32 7.32 -33.06 -5.20
N LEU A 33 8.06 -32.19 -5.88
CA LEU A 33 8.12 -32.13 -7.35
C LEU A 33 8.61 -33.43 -7.97
N ASP A 34 9.72 -34.01 -7.47
CA ASP A 34 10.32 -35.22 -8.04
C ASP A 34 9.39 -36.44 -7.93
N LYS A 35 8.57 -36.49 -6.87
CA LYS A 35 7.58 -37.56 -6.65
C LYS A 35 6.32 -37.40 -7.51
N THR A 36 5.99 -36.18 -7.88
CA THR A 36 4.75 -35.85 -8.59
C THR A 36 4.95 -35.60 -10.07
N ALA A 37 6.07 -34.98 -10.50
CA ALA A 37 6.39 -34.70 -11.90
C ALA A 37 6.71 -35.98 -12.70
N SER A 38 7.14 -37.07 -12.05
CA SER A 38 7.36 -38.38 -12.68
C SER A 38 6.07 -39.09 -13.10
N LYS A 39 4.89 -38.59 -12.69
CA LYS A 39 3.60 -39.13 -13.11
C LYS A 39 3.33 -38.80 -14.57
N ASN A 40 3.29 -39.81 -15.42
CA ASN A 40 2.92 -39.69 -16.83
C ASN A 40 1.57 -38.95 -16.98
N LYS A 41 1.48 -38.02 -17.94
CA LYS A 41 0.29 -37.21 -18.23
C LYS A 41 -0.08 -36.21 -17.13
N SER A 42 0.92 -35.59 -16.47
CA SER A 42 0.70 -34.46 -15.55
C SER A 42 0.86 -33.11 -16.25
N LYS A 43 0.13 -32.11 -15.76
CA LYS A 43 0.31 -30.69 -16.10
C LYS A 43 0.61 -29.92 -14.82
N ILE A 44 1.64 -29.08 -14.86
CA ILE A 44 2.07 -28.25 -13.74
C ILE A 44 1.57 -26.83 -13.95
N ILE A 45 0.99 -26.21 -12.91
CA ILE A 45 0.52 -24.82 -12.89
C ILE A 45 1.10 -24.13 -11.65
N SER A 46 1.78 -23.00 -11.85
CA SER A 46 2.33 -22.18 -10.78
C SER A 46 1.40 -20.98 -10.48
N PHE A 47 1.24 -20.69 -9.19
CA PHE A 47 0.40 -19.59 -8.67
C PHE A 47 1.22 -18.44 -8.07
N ASP A 48 2.54 -18.57 -7.97
CA ASP A 48 3.41 -17.51 -7.47
C ASP A 48 4.67 -17.34 -8.34
N TYR A 49 5.25 -16.14 -8.27
CA TYR A 49 6.38 -15.76 -9.11
C TYR A 49 7.66 -16.54 -8.77
N ASP A 50 7.96 -16.77 -7.51
CA ASP A 50 9.20 -17.44 -7.11
C ASP A 50 9.19 -18.91 -7.53
N THR A 51 8.06 -19.60 -7.37
CA THR A 51 7.86 -20.97 -7.87
C THR A 51 8.00 -21.02 -9.39
N HIS A 52 7.35 -20.05 -10.11
CA HIS A 52 7.49 -19.93 -11.57
C HIS A 52 8.97 -19.77 -11.98
N ARG A 53 9.71 -18.88 -11.31
CA ARG A 53 11.12 -18.63 -11.58
C ARG A 53 11.97 -19.89 -11.41
N ILE A 54 11.79 -20.63 -10.30
CA ILE A 54 12.54 -21.87 -10.03
C ILE A 54 12.21 -22.96 -11.05
N LEU A 55 10.94 -23.15 -11.39
CA LEU A 55 10.53 -24.10 -12.42
C LEU A 55 11.14 -23.77 -13.79
N LYS A 56 11.20 -22.48 -14.13
CA LYS A 56 11.82 -21.98 -15.36
C LYS A 56 13.33 -22.18 -15.38
N GLU A 57 14.03 -21.91 -14.28
CA GLU A 57 15.47 -22.16 -14.12
C GLU A 57 15.81 -23.65 -14.25
N LYS A 58 14.98 -24.52 -13.65
CA LYS A 58 15.09 -26.00 -13.78
C LYS A 58 14.63 -26.53 -15.14
N LYS A 59 14.17 -25.69 -16.07
CA LYS A 59 13.63 -26.05 -17.40
C LYS A 59 12.45 -27.02 -17.33
N ILE A 60 11.66 -26.96 -16.27
CA ILE A 60 10.46 -27.78 -16.10
C ILE A 60 9.31 -27.11 -16.84
N ASN A 61 8.64 -27.89 -17.71
CA ASN A 61 7.51 -27.37 -18.48
C ASN A 61 6.30 -27.15 -17.55
N HIS A 62 5.83 -25.92 -17.46
CA HIS A 62 4.69 -25.51 -16.61
C HIS A 62 3.95 -24.33 -17.23
N GLU A 63 2.76 -24.05 -16.72
CA GLU A 63 1.99 -22.84 -17.00
C GLU A 63 1.86 -21.98 -15.75
N ILE A 64 1.54 -20.72 -15.93
CA ILE A 64 1.18 -19.82 -14.85
C ILE A 64 -0.35 -19.72 -14.75
N SER A 65 -0.87 -19.55 -13.54
CA SER A 65 -2.31 -19.48 -13.27
C SER A 65 -2.99 -18.30 -13.96
N ASP A 66 -2.23 -17.21 -14.20
CA ASP A 66 -2.71 -16.02 -14.91
C ASP A 66 -3.24 -16.32 -16.33
N ASN A 67 -2.74 -17.39 -16.98
CA ASN A 67 -3.20 -17.81 -18.32
C ASN A 67 -4.68 -18.17 -18.38
N TYR A 68 -5.30 -18.42 -17.23
CA TYR A 68 -6.71 -18.79 -17.10
C TYR A 68 -7.62 -17.57 -16.86
N LEU A 69 -7.03 -16.38 -16.65
CA LEU A 69 -7.77 -15.13 -16.42
C LEU A 69 -7.59 -14.16 -17.59
N SER A 70 -8.67 -13.49 -17.93
CA SER A 70 -8.63 -12.34 -18.84
C SER A 70 -8.44 -11.03 -18.07
N LYS A 71 -8.05 -9.95 -18.76
CA LYS A 71 -8.04 -8.60 -18.17
C LYS A 71 -9.42 -8.20 -17.61
N LYS A 72 -10.52 -8.66 -18.24
CA LYS A 72 -11.87 -8.43 -17.76
C LYS A 72 -12.11 -9.15 -16.43
N ASP A 73 -11.63 -10.39 -16.30
CA ASP A 73 -11.72 -11.16 -15.06
C ASP A 73 -10.98 -10.45 -13.92
N LEU A 74 -9.74 -9.98 -14.16
CA LEU A 74 -8.95 -9.25 -13.14
C LEU A 74 -9.65 -7.98 -12.66
N ARG A 75 -10.23 -7.19 -13.57
CA ARG A 75 -11.01 -6.00 -13.20
C ARG A 75 -12.27 -6.36 -12.40
N ALA A 76 -12.95 -7.45 -12.77
CA ALA A 76 -14.13 -7.93 -12.05
C ALA A 76 -13.75 -8.42 -10.64
N ILE A 77 -12.64 -9.16 -10.50
CA ILE A 77 -12.09 -9.60 -9.21
C ILE A 77 -11.85 -8.40 -8.30
N GLN A 78 -11.18 -7.37 -8.81
CA GLN A 78 -10.88 -6.16 -8.04
C GLN A 78 -12.14 -5.43 -7.58
N LYS A 79 -13.09 -5.19 -8.48
CA LYS A 79 -14.38 -4.56 -8.13
C LYS A 79 -15.15 -5.37 -7.10
N THR A 80 -15.17 -6.69 -7.23
CA THR A 80 -15.81 -7.56 -6.25
C THR A 80 -15.13 -7.50 -4.90
N ALA A 81 -13.79 -7.49 -4.86
CA ALA A 81 -13.06 -7.36 -3.60
C ALA A 81 -13.40 -6.05 -2.87
N TYR A 82 -13.51 -4.94 -3.59
CA TYR A 82 -13.93 -3.66 -3.02
C TYR A 82 -15.37 -3.72 -2.50
N SER A 83 -16.32 -4.22 -3.31
CA SER A 83 -17.71 -4.37 -2.90
C SER A 83 -17.88 -5.30 -1.70
N VAL A 84 -17.21 -6.47 -1.71
CA VAL A 84 -17.27 -7.43 -0.59
C VAL A 84 -16.58 -6.89 0.66
N SER A 85 -15.59 -6.01 0.53
CA SER A 85 -14.96 -5.38 1.68
C SER A 85 -15.90 -4.48 2.49
N GLU A 86 -17.02 -4.06 1.89
CA GLU A 86 -18.06 -3.23 2.50
C GLU A 86 -19.18 -4.04 3.20
N TRP A 87 -18.95 -5.33 3.44
CA TRP A 87 -19.87 -6.26 4.08
C TRP A 87 -20.55 -5.70 5.35
N PHE A 88 -19.86 -4.83 6.06
CA PHE A 88 -20.27 -4.21 7.32
C PHE A 88 -21.41 -3.18 7.15
N ASN A 89 -21.78 -2.82 5.92
CA ASN A 89 -22.89 -1.90 5.64
C ASN A 89 -24.24 -2.61 5.63
N ALA A 90 -24.30 -3.94 5.77
CA ALA A 90 -25.54 -4.69 5.72
C ALA A 90 -26.32 -4.57 7.04
N ASP A 91 -27.59 -4.19 6.97
CA ASP A 91 -28.44 -3.96 8.15
C ASP A 91 -28.60 -5.20 9.03
N ILE A 92 -28.66 -6.39 8.42
CA ILE A 92 -28.90 -7.66 9.14
C ILE A 92 -27.82 -7.96 10.18
N ILE A 93 -26.59 -7.45 10.00
CA ILE A 93 -25.47 -7.69 10.90
C ILE A 93 -25.05 -6.44 11.70
N SER A 94 -25.67 -5.29 11.42
CA SER A 94 -25.24 -3.99 11.93
C SER A 94 -25.10 -3.97 13.47
N LYS A 95 -26.07 -4.54 14.18
CA LYS A 95 -26.08 -4.58 15.67
C LYS A 95 -24.88 -5.32 16.28
N HIS A 96 -24.26 -6.27 15.57
CA HIS A 96 -23.20 -7.13 16.08
C HIS A 96 -21.78 -6.63 15.77
N ILE A 97 -21.65 -5.56 14.97
CA ILE A 97 -20.34 -5.05 14.52
C ILE A 97 -19.97 -3.70 15.12
N TYR A 98 -20.84 -3.13 15.97
CA TYR A 98 -20.57 -1.87 16.63
C TYR A 98 -20.06 -2.08 18.06
N TYR A 99 -19.07 -1.27 18.41
CA TYR A 99 -18.64 -1.09 19.79
C TYR A 99 -18.61 0.40 20.11
N LYS A 100 -19.45 0.83 21.06
CA LYS A 100 -19.59 2.25 21.46
C LYS A 100 -19.67 3.17 20.22
N GLU A 101 -20.59 2.84 19.30
CA GLU A 101 -20.89 3.58 18.06
C GLU A 101 -19.78 3.55 17.00
N VAL A 102 -18.68 2.83 17.25
CA VAL A 102 -17.64 2.59 16.23
C VAL A 102 -17.91 1.28 15.50
N ASN A 103 -18.06 1.34 14.18
CA ASN A 103 -18.24 0.18 13.33
C ASN A 103 -16.90 -0.55 13.14
N LEU A 104 -16.72 -1.68 13.82
CA LEU A 104 -15.50 -2.48 13.80
C LEU A 104 -15.22 -3.10 12.42
N GLY A 105 -16.26 -3.41 11.64
CA GLY A 105 -16.12 -3.94 10.29
C GLY A 105 -15.47 -2.92 9.35
N SER A 106 -15.82 -1.64 9.49
CA SER A 106 -15.23 -0.57 8.69
C SER A 106 -13.73 -0.38 8.96
N LEU A 107 -13.26 -0.71 10.18
CA LEU A 107 -11.86 -0.53 10.56
C LEU A 107 -10.90 -1.52 9.88
N ILE A 108 -11.42 -2.67 9.40
CA ILE A 108 -10.61 -3.67 8.67
C ILE A 108 -10.72 -3.55 7.16
N GLN A 109 -11.49 -2.62 6.62
CA GLN A 109 -11.84 -2.59 5.19
C GLN A 109 -10.60 -2.57 4.29
N ASP A 110 -9.62 -1.72 4.56
CA ASP A 110 -8.38 -1.61 3.80
C ASP A 110 -7.58 -2.93 3.83
N GLU A 111 -7.38 -3.48 5.03
CA GLU A 111 -6.71 -4.77 5.19
C GLU A 111 -7.47 -5.90 4.46
N LEU A 112 -8.81 -5.84 4.50
CA LEU A 112 -9.67 -6.85 3.88
C LEU A 112 -9.67 -6.76 2.35
N ILE A 113 -9.60 -5.56 1.76
CA ILE A 113 -9.45 -5.40 0.30
C ILE A 113 -8.20 -6.15 -0.18
N ASN A 114 -7.06 -5.93 0.47
CA ASN A 114 -5.79 -6.59 0.14
C ASN A 114 -5.88 -8.12 0.20
N ILE A 115 -6.60 -8.63 1.20
CA ILE A 115 -6.84 -10.07 1.38
C ILE A 115 -7.76 -10.59 0.27
N LEU A 116 -8.88 -9.91 0.05
CA LEU A 116 -9.92 -10.35 -0.89
C LEU A 116 -9.45 -10.34 -2.33
N VAL A 117 -8.71 -9.32 -2.78
CA VAL A 117 -8.18 -9.27 -4.15
C VAL A 117 -7.38 -10.54 -4.45
N ASN A 118 -6.45 -10.90 -3.57
CA ASN A 118 -5.61 -12.09 -3.71
C ASN A 118 -6.42 -13.40 -3.62
N TYR A 119 -7.33 -13.44 -2.65
CA TYR A 119 -8.12 -14.64 -2.40
C TYR A 119 -9.12 -14.94 -3.52
N ILE A 120 -9.87 -13.92 -3.97
CA ILE A 120 -10.85 -14.06 -5.06
C ILE A 120 -10.14 -14.40 -6.37
N LYS A 121 -8.95 -13.79 -6.64
CA LYS A 121 -8.12 -14.14 -7.80
C LYS A 121 -7.81 -15.64 -7.77
N LYS A 122 -7.29 -16.16 -6.65
CA LYS A 122 -6.94 -17.59 -6.51
C LYS A 122 -8.16 -18.50 -6.64
N VAL A 123 -9.29 -18.16 -6.02
CA VAL A 123 -10.54 -18.90 -6.15
C VAL A 123 -10.97 -19.01 -7.61
N PHE A 124 -10.93 -17.90 -8.34
CA PHE A 124 -11.40 -17.84 -9.71
C PHE A 124 -10.46 -18.54 -10.70
N GLU A 125 -9.14 -18.46 -10.48
CA GLU A 125 -8.13 -19.25 -11.19
C GLU A 125 -8.42 -20.74 -11.03
N LEU A 126 -8.56 -21.23 -9.80
CA LEU A 126 -8.86 -22.62 -9.50
C LEU A 126 -10.19 -23.08 -10.09
N TYR A 127 -11.22 -22.23 -10.04
CA TYR A 127 -12.49 -22.48 -10.70
C TYR A 127 -12.34 -22.66 -12.22
N LYS A 128 -11.67 -21.73 -12.90
CA LYS A 128 -11.44 -21.81 -14.35
C LYS A 128 -10.64 -23.06 -14.73
N ILE A 129 -9.61 -23.38 -13.95
CA ILE A 129 -8.78 -24.60 -14.11
C ILE A 129 -9.64 -25.84 -13.94
N SER A 130 -10.50 -25.89 -12.92
CA SER A 130 -11.40 -27.04 -12.69
C SER A 130 -12.38 -27.27 -13.82
N LYS A 131 -12.88 -26.20 -14.43
CA LYS A 131 -13.78 -26.28 -15.60
C LYS A 131 -13.07 -26.77 -16.86
N GLN A 132 -11.78 -26.42 -17.02
CA GLN A 132 -11.00 -26.89 -18.17
C GLN A 132 -10.55 -28.36 -18.04
N PHE A 133 -10.30 -28.82 -16.81
CA PHE A 133 -9.76 -30.16 -16.54
C PHE A 133 -10.71 -31.03 -15.68
N THR A 134 -11.97 -31.14 -16.11
CA THR A 134 -13.05 -31.79 -15.35
C THR A 134 -12.80 -33.24 -14.96
N ASN A 135 -12.00 -33.99 -15.73
CA ASN A 135 -11.72 -35.42 -15.51
C ASN A 135 -10.41 -35.67 -14.73
N SER A 136 -9.63 -34.61 -14.48
CA SER A 136 -8.32 -34.75 -13.85
C SER A 136 -8.39 -34.85 -12.33
N THR A 137 -7.35 -35.40 -11.71
CA THR A 137 -7.11 -35.36 -10.28
C THR A 137 -6.20 -34.15 -9.99
N PHE A 138 -6.62 -33.29 -9.05
CA PHE A 138 -5.86 -32.10 -8.65
C PHE A 138 -4.95 -32.45 -7.46
N ILE A 139 -3.68 -32.06 -7.56
CA ILE A 139 -2.68 -32.26 -6.50
C ILE A 139 -2.16 -30.86 -6.12
N GLY A 140 -2.16 -30.51 -4.84
CA GLY A 140 -1.70 -29.19 -4.42
C GLY A 140 -1.51 -29.07 -2.91
N SER A 141 -1.16 -27.86 -2.47
CA SER A 141 -1.09 -27.50 -1.06
C SER A 141 -2.44 -27.63 -0.37
N GLN A 142 -2.44 -27.68 0.96
CA GLN A 142 -3.66 -27.68 1.76
C GLN A 142 -4.56 -26.47 1.42
N ALA A 143 -3.96 -25.28 1.21
CA ALA A 143 -4.69 -24.07 0.87
C ALA A 143 -5.40 -24.18 -0.49
N CYS A 144 -4.70 -24.63 -1.53
CA CYS A 144 -5.30 -24.89 -2.84
C CYS A 144 -6.39 -25.98 -2.77
N CYS A 145 -6.12 -27.06 -2.07
CA CYS A 145 -7.05 -28.18 -1.94
C CYS A 145 -8.32 -27.79 -1.19
N LYS A 146 -8.24 -26.93 -0.17
CA LYS A 146 -9.40 -26.40 0.56
C LYS A 146 -10.36 -25.64 -0.36
N ILE A 147 -9.83 -24.82 -1.25
CA ILE A 147 -10.64 -24.09 -2.26
C ILE A 147 -11.17 -25.06 -3.33
N MET A 148 -10.34 -25.98 -3.79
CA MET A 148 -10.70 -26.96 -4.83
C MET A 148 -11.83 -27.90 -4.42
N LYS A 149 -12.05 -28.15 -3.11
CA LYS A 149 -13.17 -28.97 -2.60
C LYS A 149 -14.54 -28.47 -3.04
N ASP A 150 -14.67 -27.16 -3.32
CA ASP A 150 -15.91 -26.57 -3.85
C ASP A 150 -16.10 -26.88 -5.34
N PHE A 151 -15.07 -27.31 -6.08
CA PHE A 151 -15.07 -27.46 -7.54
C PHE A 151 -14.78 -28.89 -8.03
N SER A 152 -14.14 -29.74 -7.21
CA SER A 152 -13.79 -31.12 -7.59
C SER A 152 -13.83 -32.07 -6.41
N LYS A 153 -14.16 -33.34 -6.70
CA LYS A 153 -14.08 -34.45 -5.72
C LYS A 153 -12.76 -35.21 -5.79
N LYS A 154 -11.95 -34.99 -6.86
CA LYS A 154 -10.69 -35.70 -7.10
C LYS A 154 -9.51 -34.82 -6.70
N ILE A 155 -9.16 -34.84 -5.41
CA ILE A 155 -8.15 -33.94 -4.83
C ILE A 155 -7.17 -34.77 -3.98
N ILE A 156 -5.89 -34.46 -4.09
CA ILE A 156 -4.80 -35.02 -3.29
C ILE A 156 -3.97 -33.87 -2.73
N GLU A 157 -3.73 -33.88 -1.43
CA GLU A 157 -2.84 -32.90 -0.78
C GLU A 157 -1.39 -33.37 -0.85
N PHE A 158 -0.43 -32.43 -0.95
CA PHE A 158 1.00 -32.71 -0.82
C PHE A 158 1.30 -33.29 0.57
N LYS A 159 2.21 -34.32 0.62
CA LYS A 159 2.51 -35.01 1.88
C LYS A 159 3.35 -34.17 2.85
N ASN A 160 4.19 -33.29 2.34
CA ASN A 160 5.13 -32.49 3.11
C ASN A 160 4.73 -31.00 3.20
N SER A 161 3.47 -30.64 2.88
CA SER A 161 3.03 -29.29 3.21
C SER A 161 3.25 -29.15 4.71
N GLU A 162 4.30 -28.40 5.11
CA GLU A 162 4.39 -27.96 6.49
C GLU A 162 3.00 -27.46 6.82
N ALA A 163 2.42 -27.99 7.89
CA ALA A 163 1.19 -27.48 8.43
C ALA A 163 1.47 -26.05 8.94
N GLU A 164 1.71 -25.13 8.01
CA GLU A 164 1.44 -23.73 8.25
C GLU A 164 -0.01 -23.75 8.71
N ASN A 165 -0.19 -23.47 9.99
CA ASN A 165 -1.47 -23.51 10.67
C ASN A 165 -2.55 -23.11 9.68
N SER A 166 -3.41 -24.05 9.29
CA SER A 166 -4.42 -23.94 8.22
C SER A 166 -5.40 -22.77 8.42
N GLU A 167 -5.21 -22.04 9.48
CA GLU A 167 -5.88 -20.82 9.90
C GLU A 167 -5.21 -19.54 9.37
N GLN A 168 -3.97 -19.64 8.84
CA GLN A 168 -3.26 -18.49 8.28
C GLN A 168 -3.30 -18.58 6.75
N LEU A 169 -3.96 -17.60 6.11
CA LEU A 169 -3.58 -17.27 4.76
C LEU A 169 -2.09 -16.86 4.77
N PRO A 170 -1.31 -17.17 3.73
CA PRO A 170 0.10 -16.77 3.63
C PRO A 170 0.19 -15.26 3.36
N LEU A 171 -0.38 -14.47 4.24
CA LEU A 171 -0.24 -13.03 4.28
C LEU A 171 0.66 -12.75 5.49
N ASP A 172 1.87 -12.37 5.20
CA ASP A 172 2.92 -11.98 6.16
C ASP A 172 2.56 -10.66 6.90
N SER A 173 1.23 -10.38 7.05
CA SER A 173 0.66 -9.24 7.76
C SER A 173 0.96 -9.27 9.28
N THR A 174 1.48 -10.40 9.78
CA THR A 174 1.86 -10.55 11.18
C THR A 174 3.32 -10.16 11.45
N LYS A 175 4.14 -9.97 10.43
CA LYS A 175 5.55 -9.60 10.56
C LYS A 175 5.78 -8.15 10.11
N VAL A 176 6.47 -7.41 10.94
CA VAL A 176 6.92 -6.05 10.66
C VAL A 176 8.39 -6.10 10.30
N ARG A 177 8.75 -5.48 9.18
CA ARG A 177 10.14 -5.32 8.77
C ARG A 177 10.78 -4.24 9.66
N MET A 178 11.78 -4.60 10.43
CA MET A 178 12.54 -3.68 11.28
C MET A 178 13.99 -3.68 10.84
N LYS A 179 14.56 -2.48 10.68
CA LYS A 179 15.97 -2.30 10.38
C LYS A 179 16.67 -1.63 11.55
N ILE A 180 17.83 -2.15 11.92
CA ILE A 180 18.73 -1.54 12.89
C ILE A 180 20.02 -1.19 12.14
N GLY A 181 20.29 0.11 12.01
CA GLY A 181 21.51 0.62 11.41
C GLY A 181 22.53 1.00 12.50
N ILE A 182 23.76 0.49 12.41
CA ILE A 182 24.90 0.92 13.22
C ILE A 182 25.99 1.38 12.26
N LYS A 183 26.21 2.70 12.20
CA LYS A 183 27.13 3.36 11.25
C LYS A 183 26.82 2.95 9.80
N ASN A 184 27.69 2.29 9.07
CA ASN A 184 27.54 1.94 7.66
C ASN A 184 26.94 0.54 7.41
N HIS A 185 26.49 -0.14 8.45
CA HIS A 185 25.87 -1.46 8.35
C HIS A 185 24.44 -1.42 8.85
N SER A 186 23.49 -1.85 8.03
CA SER A 186 22.10 -2.07 8.44
C SER A 186 21.79 -3.55 8.38
N MET A 187 21.17 -4.05 9.45
CA MET A 187 20.62 -5.41 9.50
C MET A 187 19.09 -5.31 9.46
N GLU A 188 18.49 -6.07 8.56
CA GLU A 188 17.05 -6.15 8.43
C GLU A 188 16.53 -7.41 9.11
N PHE A 189 15.53 -7.24 9.96
CA PHE A 189 14.86 -8.33 10.65
C PHE A 189 13.36 -8.26 10.38
N ARG A 190 12.75 -9.41 10.12
CA ARG A 190 11.31 -9.55 10.15
C ARG A 190 10.91 -10.00 11.54
N ILE A 191 10.23 -9.15 12.28
CA ILE A 191 9.77 -9.43 13.64
C ILE A 191 8.25 -9.51 13.69
N SER A 192 7.70 -10.29 14.61
CA SER A 192 6.26 -10.36 14.80
C SER A 192 5.70 -8.98 15.21
N LYS A 193 4.48 -8.67 14.79
CA LYS A 193 3.79 -7.43 15.18
C LYS A 193 3.75 -7.25 16.70
N ASN A 194 3.62 -8.34 17.46
CA ASN A 194 3.67 -8.31 18.92
C ASN A 194 5.04 -7.87 19.46
N LEU A 195 6.13 -8.37 18.88
CA LEU A 195 7.48 -7.97 19.28
C LEU A 195 7.73 -6.51 18.89
N PHE A 196 7.33 -6.08 17.69
CA PHE A 196 7.42 -4.69 17.26
C PHE A 196 6.67 -3.76 18.23
N THR A 197 5.43 -4.10 18.61
CA THR A 197 4.62 -3.30 19.56
C THR A 197 5.29 -3.21 20.93
N ARG A 198 5.93 -4.29 21.42
CA ARG A 198 6.71 -4.27 22.66
C ARG A 198 7.94 -3.37 22.55
N LEU A 199 8.71 -3.49 21.46
CA LEU A 199 9.89 -2.66 21.22
C LEU A 199 9.50 -1.18 21.07
N LYS A 200 8.42 -0.88 20.34
CA LYS A 200 7.84 0.46 20.26
C LYS A 200 7.50 1.00 21.64
N GLY A 201 6.79 0.22 22.47
CA GLY A 201 6.45 0.62 23.84
C GLY A 201 7.69 0.89 24.72
N ILE A 202 8.81 0.17 24.49
CA ILE A 202 10.08 0.42 25.18
C ILE A 202 10.71 1.73 24.66
N SER A 203 10.72 1.99 23.35
CA SER A 203 11.26 3.22 22.75
C SER A 203 10.46 4.47 23.16
N GLU A 204 9.17 4.34 23.46
CA GLU A 204 8.31 5.43 23.91
C GLU A 204 8.41 5.73 25.42
N LYS A 205 8.94 4.81 26.24
CA LYS A 205 9.11 5.04 27.70
C LYS A 205 9.95 6.26 28.06
N PRO A 206 11.08 6.53 27.39
CA PRO A 206 11.88 7.72 27.68
C PRO A 206 11.18 9.04 27.35
N SER A 207 10.12 9.04 26.52
CA SER A 207 9.40 10.27 26.13
C SER A 207 8.88 11.05 27.33
N LYS A 208 8.41 10.36 28.39
CA LYS A 208 7.96 11.00 29.63
C LYS A 208 9.03 11.80 30.37
N PHE A 209 10.32 11.45 30.16
CA PHE A 209 11.44 12.07 30.85
C PHE A 209 12.25 13.05 29.99
N LEU A 210 12.16 12.90 28.68
CA LEU A 210 13.02 13.62 27.72
C LEU A 210 12.30 14.79 27.05
N LEU A 211 10.96 14.76 27.00
CA LEU A 211 10.17 15.86 26.45
C LEU A 211 9.78 16.85 27.54
N PRO A 212 9.65 18.15 27.23
CA PRO A 212 9.23 19.15 28.19
C PRO A 212 7.95 18.69 28.89
N LYS A 213 7.89 18.92 30.20
CA LYS A 213 6.67 18.67 30.99
C LYS A 213 5.56 19.53 30.40
N ASN A 214 4.46 18.87 30.10
CA ASN A 214 3.23 19.45 29.62
C ASN A 214 3.02 20.88 30.14
N HIS A 215 2.94 21.84 29.22
CA HIS A 215 2.20 23.05 29.51
C HIS A 215 0.79 22.61 29.91
N SER A 216 0.28 23.10 31.03
CA SER A 216 -1.13 22.98 31.35
C SER A 216 -1.88 23.61 30.18
N ILE A 217 -2.57 22.77 29.40
CA ILE A 217 -3.41 23.30 28.33
C ILE A 217 -4.47 24.15 29.02
N GLU A 218 -4.47 25.45 28.77
CA GLU A 218 -5.50 26.35 29.27
C GLU A 218 -6.87 25.89 28.75
N GLU A 219 -7.92 25.99 29.57
CA GLU A 219 -9.26 25.52 29.23
C GLU A 219 -9.82 26.09 27.92
N ASN A 220 -9.30 27.22 27.45
CA ASN A 220 -9.69 27.88 26.19
C ASN A 220 -8.65 27.71 25.06
N SER A 221 -7.70 26.78 25.18
CA SER A 221 -6.66 26.62 24.16
C SER A 221 -7.19 25.87 22.94
N LYS A 222 -6.82 26.35 21.75
CA LYS A 222 -7.15 25.78 20.44
C LYS A 222 -6.25 24.55 20.19
N ASN A 223 -6.77 23.34 20.46
CA ASN A 223 -6.00 22.09 20.35
C ASN A 223 -6.32 21.36 19.05
N ILE A 224 -5.28 20.94 18.33
CA ILE A 224 -5.38 20.14 17.13
C ILE A 224 -4.85 18.73 17.44
N LEU A 225 -5.68 17.70 17.21
CA LEU A 225 -5.22 16.31 17.25
C LEU A 225 -4.64 15.91 15.90
N VAL A 226 -3.39 15.47 15.88
CA VAL A 226 -2.67 15.05 14.68
C VAL A 226 -2.42 13.55 14.74
N ILE A 227 -2.95 12.79 13.76
CA ILE A 227 -2.95 11.32 13.80
C ILE A 227 -2.03 10.74 12.73
N GLU A 228 -1.10 9.85 13.15
CA GLU A 228 -0.20 9.07 12.30
C GLU A 228 0.76 9.90 11.42
N PHE A 229 1.22 11.05 11.92
CA PHE A 229 2.17 11.89 11.20
C PHE A 229 3.63 11.49 11.47
N ASN A 230 4.43 11.54 10.40
CA ASN A 230 5.87 11.33 10.45
C ASN A 230 6.59 12.69 10.49
N ALA A 231 7.22 13.01 11.62
CA ALA A 231 7.86 14.31 11.84
C ALA A 231 8.96 14.61 10.80
N ILE A 232 9.74 13.62 10.36
CA ILE A 232 10.79 13.83 9.35
C ILE A 232 10.17 14.11 7.97
N ARG A 233 9.07 13.44 7.62
CA ARG A 233 8.40 13.64 6.33
C ARG A 233 7.74 15.01 6.25
N TYR A 234 7.15 15.47 7.35
CA TYR A 234 6.47 16.77 7.47
C TYR A 234 7.31 17.79 8.25
N GLN A 235 8.62 17.78 8.03
CA GLN A 235 9.59 18.52 8.83
C GLN A 235 9.25 20.00 8.98
N THR A 236 8.93 20.72 7.89
CA THR A 236 8.60 22.16 7.92
C THR A 236 7.34 22.44 8.73
N PHE A 237 6.33 21.59 8.63
CA PHE A 237 5.10 21.70 9.43
C PHE A 237 5.42 21.58 10.93
N PHE A 238 6.22 20.59 11.34
CA PHE A 238 6.62 20.43 12.74
C PHE A 238 7.47 21.61 13.25
N GLU A 239 8.36 22.15 12.43
CA GLU A 239 9.18 23.32 12.81
C GLU A 239 8.36 24.59 12.98
N GLN A 240 7.25 24.70 12.28
CA GLN A 240 6.37 25.87 12.36
C GLN A 240 5.33 25.77 13.48
N MET A 241 5.03 24.58 14.01
CA MET A 241 4.05 24.39 15.10
C MET A 241 4.31 25.28 16.31
N ALA A 242 5.56 25.42 16.75
CA ALA A 242 5.92 26.25 17.91
C ALA A 242 5.70 27.76 17.72
N ASN A 243 5.48 28.20 16.48
CA ASN A 243 5.32 29.62 16.14
C ASN A 243 3.85 30.03 15.94
N THR A 244 2.91 29.23 16.44
CA THR A 244 1.46 29.46 16.27
C THR A 244 0.76 29.59 17.62
N ASN A 245 -0.46 30.10 17.60
CA ASN A 245 -1.33 30.11 18.77
C ASN A 245 -2.12 28.79 18.96
N LEU A 246 -1.78 27.76 18.18
CA LEU A 246 -2.38 26.44 18.25
C LEU A 246 -1.54 25.48 19.10
N ASN A 247 -2.20 24.63 19.86
CA ASN A 247 -1.56 23.48 20.51
C ASN A 247 -1.74 22.23 19.67
N PHE A 248 -0.70 21.44 19.51
CA PHE A 248 -0.76 20.21 18.74
C PHE A 248 -0.52 18.99 19.65
N THR A 249 -1.43 18.03 19.55
CA THR A 249 -1.28 16.73 20.22
C THR A 249 -1.06 15.66 19.15
N ILE A 250 0.09 14.99 19.19
CA ILE A 250 0.45 13.92 18.25
C ILE A 250 0.05 12.56 18.85
N TYR A 251 -0.72 11.79 18.09
CA TYR A 251 -1.15 10.44 18.46
C TYR A 251 -0.85 9.44 17.35
N ASN A 252 0.25 8.72 17.50
CA ASN A 252 0.72 7.73 16.53
C ASN A 252 0.65 6.33 17.12
N ARG A 253 -0.12 5.43 16.48
CA ARG A 253 -0.29 4.03 16.92
C ARG A 253 0.49 3.05 16.06
N ARG A 254 0.62 3.29 14.75
CA ARG A 254 1.37 2.43 13.82
C ARG A 254 2.88 2.55 14.03
N ASN A 255 3.38 3.77 14.04
CA ASN A 255 4.81 4.06 14.19
C ASN A 255 5.06 4.95 15.41
N PRO A 256 6.24 4.89 16.07
CA PRO A 256 6.56 5.84 17.13
C PRO A 256 6.61 7.27 16.55
N ALA A 257 6.25 8.27 17.36
CA ALA A 257 6.32 9.68 16.95
C ALA A 257 7.77 10.11 16.64
N PHE A 258 8.73 9.52 17.33
CA PHE A 258 10.16 9.69 17.06
C PHE A 258 10.91 8.36 17.22
N TRP A 259 11.98 8.16 16.44
CA TRP A 259 12.76 6.92 16.38
C TRP A 259 14.28 7.13 16.19
N ASN A 260 14.70 8.39 15.99
CA ASN A 260 16.12 8.79 15.86
C ASN A 260 16.30 10.22 16.35
N ALA A 261 17.55 10.68 16.43
CA ALA A 261 17.89 12.01 16.93
C ALA A 261 17.22 13.14 16.12
N GLN A 262 17.09 13.00 14.80
CA GLN A 262 16.46 14.01 13.96
C GLN A 262 14.97 14.14 14.30
N SER A 263 14.21 13.03 14.33
CA SER A 263 12.80 13.08 14.68
C SER A 263 12.57 13.54 16.11
N TYR A 264 13.44 13.17 17.06
CA TYR A 264 13.39 13.65 18.42
C TYR A 264 13.58 15.18 18.51
N ASN A 265 14.58 15.72 17.82
CA ASN A 265 14.83 17.17 17.82
C ASN A 265 13.67 17.96 17.19
N LEU A 266 13.08 17.45 16.11
CA LEU A 266 11.90 18.06 15.49
C LEU A 266 10.70 18.10 16.44
N ILE A 267 10.41 17.01 17.09
CA ILE A 267 9.34 16.93 18.10
C ILE A 267 9.60 17.89 19.26
N LYS A 268 10.84 17.93 19.76
CA LYS A 268 11.22 18.85 20.84
C LYS A 268 11.08 20.33 20.42
N GLN A 269 11.45 20.65 19.19
CA GLN A 269 11.35 22.03 18.65
C GLN A 269 9.92 22.45 18.35
N SER A 270 9.05 21.49 18.02
CA SER A 270 7.64 21.77 17.67
C SER A 270 6.76 22.11 18.88
N ASP A 271 7.26 21.93 20.09
CA ASP A 271 6.50 22.10 21.35
C ASP A 271 5.17 21.33 21.41
N CYS A 272 5.02 20.28 20.58
CA CYS A 272 3.82 19.47 20.53
C CYS A 272 3.76 18.46 21.69
N ILE A 273 2.54 18.14 22.10
CA ILE A 273 2.28 17.08 23.09
C ILE A 273 2.30 15.74 22.38
N ILE A 274 3.02 14.75 22.93
CA ILE A 274 2.97 13.37 22.45
C ILE A 274 2.18 12.52 23.44
N GLU A 275 1.11 11.94 22.94
CA GLU A 275 0.36 10.96 23.69
C GLU A 275 0.61 9.54 23.17
N THR A 276 0.81 8.64 24.10
CA THR A 276 1.13 7.23 23.83
C THR A 276 0.18 6.32 24.61
N LYS A 277 0.15 5.04 24.27
CA LYS A 277 -0.58 4.05 25.09
C LYS A 277 -0.18 4.15 26.57
N ASN A 278 1.12 4.28 26.86
CA ASN A 278 1.64 4.28 28.23
C ASN A 278 1.24 5.54 29.02
N SER A 279 0.98 6.67 28.35
CA SER A 279 0.55 7.91 29.01
C SER A 279 -0.93 7.92 29.36
N LEU A 280 -1.73 7.14 28.62
CA LEU A 280 -3.20 7.07 28.76
C LEU A 280 -3.67 5.88 29.61
N TYR A 281 -2.83 4.83 29.74
CA TYR A 281 -3.23 3.56 30.32
C TYR A 281 -3.21 3.60 31.84
N ASP A 282 -4.37 3.37 32.46
CA ASP A 282 -4.56 3.26 33.91
C ASP A 282 -5.37 2.00 34.26
N THR A 283 -5.57 1.76 35.58
CA THR A 283 -6.29 0.58 36.08
C THR A 283 -7.76 0.58 35.68
N ASN A 284 -8.41 1.74 35.65
CA ASN A 284 -9.80 1.87 35.24
C ASN A 284 -9.96 1.56 33.74
N LEU A 285 -9.11 2.15 32.89
CA LEU A 285 -9.11 1.88 31.46
C LEU A 285 -8.88 0.39 31.15
N LYS A 286 -7.96 -0.26 31.90
CA LYS A 286 -7.74 -1.71 31.77
C LYS A 286 -9.01 -2.52 32.01
N LYS A 287 -9.80 -2.16 33.03
CA LYS A 287 -11.08 -2.82 33.33
C LYS A 287 -12.08 -2.61 32.17
N ILE A 288 -12.25 -1.37 31.74
CA ILE A 288 -13.15 -1.02 30.60
C ILE A 288 -12.79 -1.82 29.35
N ILE A 289 -11.50 -1.91 29.01
CA ILE A 289 -11.02 -2.68 27.87
C ILE A 289 -11.36 -4.18 28.02
N LEU A 290 -11.18 -4.75 29.23
CA LEU A 290 -11.47 -6.16 29.47
C LEU A 290 -12.97 -6.46 29.33
N ASP A 291 -13.81 -5.60 29.89
CA ASP A 291 -15.27 -5.71 29.80
C ASP A 291 -15.74 -5.59 28.36
N GLY A 292 -15.21 -4.62 27.61
CA GLY A 292 -15.50 -4.44 26.19
C GLY A 292 -15.05 -5.63 25.34
N LYS A 293 -13.88 -6.19 25.61
CA LYS A 293 -13.41 -7.42 24.92
C LYS A 293 -14.29 -8.62 25.23
N THR A 294 -14.88 -8.69 26.41
CA THR A 294 -15.81 -9.76 26.78
C THR A 294 -17.14 -9.60 26.07
N GLN A 295 -17.69 -8.39 26.04
CA GLN A 295 -18.92 -8.08 25.33
C GLN A 295 -18.81 -8.43 23.84
N ILE A 296 -17.78 -7.94 23.14
CA ILE A 296 -17.65 -8.13 21.71
C ILE A 296 -17.40 -9.58 21.30
N LYS A 297 -16.86 -10.42 22.17
CA LYS A 297 -16.73 -11.86 21.88
C LYS A 297 -18.08 -12.54 21.71
N THR A 298 -19.09 -12.14 22.47
CA THR A 298 -20.46 -12.67 22.33
C THR A 298 -21.08 -12.17 21.03
N GLU A 299 -20.99 -10.87 20.74
CA GLU A 299 -21.49 -10.28 19.50
C GLU A 299 -20.88 -10.92 18.24
N ILE A 300 -19.59 -11.27 18.28
CA ILE A 300 -18.93 -11.95 17.16
C ILE A 300 -19.50 -13.36 16.93
N LEU A 301 -19.90 -14.08 17.95
CA LEU A 301 -20.55 -15.39 17.79
C LEU A 301 -21.91 -15.25 17.11
N ASP A 302 -22.70 -14.28 17.54
CA ASP A 302 -24.00 -13.98 16.92
C ASP A 302 -23.85 -13.47 15.50
N LEU A 303 -22.86 -12.60 15.23
CA LEU A 303 -22.52 -12.13 13.90
C LEU A 303 -22.34 -13.30 12.90
N PHE A 304 -21.47 -14.24 13.24
CA PHE A 304 -21.16 -15.35 12.35
C PHE A 304 -22.20 -16.48 12.32
N SER A 305 -23.28 -16.37 13.13
CA SER A 305 -24.46 -17.22 13.01
C SER A 305 -25.29 -16.91 11.75
N HIS A 306 -25.14 -15.72 11.14
CA HIS A 306 -25.80 -15.30 9.92
C HIS A 306 -25.19 -15.95 8.66
N GLU A 307 -25.05 -17.28 8.67
CA GLU A 307 -24.38 -18.09 7.62
C GLU A 307 -24.89 -17.80 6.20
N ASN A 308 -26.20 -17.68 6.02
CA ASN A 308 -26.82 -17.44 4.71
C ASN A 308 -26.43 -16.08 4.14
N PHE A 309 -26.34 -15.06 5.00
CA PHE A 309 -25.85 -13.74 4.59
C PHE A 309 -24.42 -13.81 4.07
N PHE A 310 -23.50 -14.38 4.85
CA PHE A 310 -22.10 -14.48 4.45
C PHE A 310 -21.92 -15.32 3.20
N LYS A 311 -22.63 -16.43 3.08
CA LYS A 311 -22.56 -17.29 1.90
C LYS A 311 -23.03 -16.59 0.62
N SER A 312 -24.07 -15.76 0.71
CA SER A 312 -24.55 -14.96 -0.41
C SER A 312 -23.62 -13.79 -0.72
N PHE A 313 -23.17 -13.06 0.30
CA PHE A 313 -22.40 -11.84 0.15
C PHE A 313 -20.97 -12.10 -0.32
N PHE A 314 -20.30 -13.12 0.25
CA PHE A 314 -18.96 -13.54 -0.14
C PHE A 314 -18.98 -14.44 -1.37
N SER A 315 -19.34 -13.85 -2.49
CA SER A 315 -19.47 -14.52 -3.78
C SER A 315 -18.89 -13.69 -4.92
N PHE A 316 -18.46 -14.36 -5.98
CA PHE A 316 -17.96 -13.78 -7.20
C PHE A 316 -18.53 -14.56 -8.39
N ASP A 317 -19.16 -13.87 -9.34
CA ASP A 317 -19.76 -14.45 -10.55
C ASP A 317 -20.68 -15.66 -10.24
N GLY A 318 -21.50 -15.55 -9.18
CA GLY A 318 -22.39 -16.61 -8.71
C GLY A 318 -21.74 -17.73 -7.92
N ILE A 319 -20.42 -17.67 -7.70
CA ILE A 319 -19.65 -18.67 -6.96
C ILE A 319 -19.39 -18.14 -5.55
N SER A 320 -20.02 -18.77 -4.55
CA SER A 320 -19.68 -18.46 -3.16
C SER A 320 -18.34 -19.08 -2.78
N PHE A 321 -17.46 -18.26 -2.20
CA PHE A 321 -16.19 -18.71 -1.63
C PHE A 321 -16.21 -18.73 -0.09
N TRP A 322 -17.38 -18.56 0.51
CA TRP A 322 -17.52 -18.51 1.96
C TRP A 322 -17.05 -19.78 2.67
N SER A 323 -17.37 -20.97 2.11
CA SER A 323 -17.01 -22.27 2.71
C SER A 323 -15.51 -22.39 2.99
N SER A 324 -14.67 -21.97 2.06
CA SER A 324 -13.22 -22.02 2.16
C SER A 324 -12.62 -20.81 2.90
N PHE A 325 -13.32 -19.65 2.92
CA PHE A 325 -12.85 -18.40 3.53
C PHE A 325 -13.28 -18.23 5.00
N LYS A 326 -14.41 -18.81 5.41
CA LYS A 326 -15.07 -18.62 6.71
C LYS A 326 -14.13 -18.70 7.90
N VAL A 327 -13.38 -19.79 8.04
CA VAL A 327 -12.53 -20.04 9.21
C VAL A 327 -11.47 -18.95 9.34
N PHE A 328 -10.82 -18.60 8.22
CA PHE A 328 -9.84 -17.53 8.21
C PHE A 328 -10.49 -16.19 8.60
N PHE A 329 -11.58 -15.80 7.94
CA PHE A 329 -12.21 -14.50 8.16
C PHE A 329 -12.75 -14.34 9.59
N THR A 330 -13.37 -15.38 10.13
CA THR A 330 -13.87 -15.38 11.52
C THR A 330 -12.72 -15.16 12.52
N ASN A 331 -11.63 -15.89 12.39
CA ASN A 331 -10.48 -15.77 13.28
C ASN A 331 -9.78 -14.41 13.11
N TYR A 332 -9.63 -13.95 11.87
CA TYR A 332 -9.05 -12.66 11.55
C TYR A 332 -9.87 -11.50 12.13
N PHE A 333 -11.18 -11.46 11.86
CA PHE A 333 -12.07 -10.43 12.38
C PHE A 333 -12.10 -10.42 13.91
N LYS A 334 -12.24 -11.59 14.54
CA LYS A 334 -12.21 -11.74 16.01
C LYS A 334 -10.93 -11.15 16.60
N LYS A 335 -9.77 -11.48 16.04
CA LYS A 335 -8.49 -10.96 16.49
C LYS A 335 -8.44 -9.43 16.38
N ARG A 336 -8.79 -8.89 15.20
CA ARG A 336 -8.75 -7.46 14.93
C ARG A 336 -9.75 -6.68 15.78
N ALA A 337 -10.98 -7.18 15.91
CA ALA A 337 -11.99 -6.56 16.77
C ALA A 337 -11.50 -6.43 18.22
N LEU A 338 -10.90 -7.47 18.78
CA LEU A 338 -10.34 -7.42 20.14
C LEU A 338 -9.16 -6.43 20.29
N GLU A 339 -8.36 -6.23 19.24
CA GLU A 339 -7.33 -5.19 19.21
C GLU A 339 -7.97 -3.79 19.16
N PHE A 340 -9.00 -3.59 18.34
CA PHE A 340 -9.69 -2.31 18.20
C PHE A 340 -10.40 -1.85 19.45
N ILE A 341 -10.92 -2.75 20.29
CA ILE A 341 -11.50 -2.35 21.58
C ILE A 341 -10.50 -1.52 22.40
N GLU A 342 -9.26 -1.98 22.47
CA GLU A 342 -8.20 -1.27 23.19
C GLU A 342 -7.88 0.08 22.55
N GLU A 343 -7.80 0.14 21.20
CA GLU A 343 -7.49 1.36 20.47
C GLU A 343 -8.62 2.40 20.60
N ILE A 344 -9.87 1.96 20.54
CA ILE A 344 -11.06 2.82 20.74
C ILE A 344 -11.05 3.42 22.14
N GLU A 345 -10.82 2.62 23.17
CA GLU A 345 -10.84 3.10 24.56
C GLU A 345 -9.67 4.07 24.83
N LEU A 346 -8.49 3.82 24.23
CA LEU A 346 -7.36 4.73 24.32
C LEU A 346 -7.66 6.08 23.65
N LEU A 347 -8.24 6.07 22.45
CA LEU A 347 -8.59 7.29 21.73
C LEU A 347 -9.73 8.05 22.43
N LYS A 348 -10.72 7.37 22.98
CA LYS A 348 -11.76 7.98 23.82
C LYS A 348 -11.16 8.65 25.06
N LYS A 349 -10.26 7.95 25.74
CA LYS A 349 -9.54 8.51 26.90
C LYS A 349 -8.73 9.75 26.54
N LEU A 350 -8.10 9.76 25.35
CA LEU A 350 -7.41 10.93 24.83
C LEU A 350 -8.36 12.10 24.58
N MET A 351 -9.52 11.84 23.96
CA MET A 351 -10.54 12.86 23.69
C MET A 351 -11.32 13.30 24.96
N GLU A 352 -11.19 12.61 26.08
CA GLU A 352 -11.68 13.02 27.38
C GLU A 352 -10.64 13.85 28.15
N LYS A 353 -9.35 13.54 27.92
CA LYS A 353 -8.23 14.25 28.55
C LYS A 353 -8.04 15.66 27.99
N TYR A 354 -8.31 15.84 26.71
CA TYR A 354 -8.14 17.10 26.00
C TYR A 354 -9.39 17.47 25.20
N THR A 355 -9.75 18.74 25.22
CA THR A 355 -10.73 19.29 24.29
C THR A 355 -10.04 19.61 22.97
N PHE A 356 -10.44 18.96 21.87
CA PHE A 356 -9.90 19.21 20.55
C PHE A 356 -10.84 20.08 19.72
N SER A 357 -10.30 21.11 19.10
CA SER A 357 -11.03 22.00 18.19
C SER A 357 -11.09 21.39 16.77
N SER A 358 -10.11 20.58 16.39
CA SER A 358 -10.07 19.89 15.09
C SER A 358 -9.15 18.65 15.13
N ILE A 359 -9.34 17.74 14.18
CA ILE A 359 -8.49 16.56 13.98
C ILE A 359 -7.89 16.61 12.58
N LEU A 360 -6.58 16.42 12.47
CA LEU A 360 -5.85 16.35 11.21
C LEU A 360 -5.43 14.89 10.93
N ILE A 361 -5.87 14.35 9.80
CA ILE A 361 -5.57 13.00 9.34
C ILE A 361 -4.94 13.01 7.93
N LEU A 362 -4.23 11.94 7.57
CA LEU A 362 -3.62 11.77 6.24
C LEU A 362 -4.44 10.86 5.31
N SER A 363 -5.31 10.03 5.84
CA SER A 363 -6.03 9.03 5.04
C SER A 363 -7.38 8.72 5.67
N GLU A 364 -8.38 8.46 4.87
CA GLU A 364 -9.67 7.89 5.34
C GLU A 364 -9.70 6.34 5.30
N ALA A 365 -8.62 5.70 4.84
CA ALA A 365 -8.55 4.23 4.75
C ALA A 365 -8.01 3.57 6.03
N GLY A 366 -7.07 4.21 6.71
CA GLY A 366 -6.40 3.65 7.88
C GLY A 366 -7.34 3.41 9.07
N SER A 367 -7.15 2.31 9.81
CA SER A 367 -8.01 1.95 10.93
C SER A 367 -8.05 3.01 12.04
N ASN A 368 -6.90 3.64 12.37
CA ASN A 368 -6.83 4.68 13.41
C ASN A 368 -7.53 5.97 12.97
N GLU A 369 -7.36 6.37 11.74
CA GLU A 369 -8.01 7.52 11.15
C GLU A 369 -9.53 7.33 11.04
N ARG A 370 -9.98 6.14 10.61
CA ARG A 370 -11.42 5.79 10.59
C ARG A 370 -12.05 5.77 11.97
N MET A 371 -11.30 5.31 12.96
CA MET A 371 -11.74 5.33 14.37
C MET A 371 -11.90 6.77 14.85
N ALA A 372 -10.92 7.63 14.55
CA ALA A 372 -10.98 9.05 14.90
C ALA A 372 -12.14 9.77 14.20
N LEU A 373 -12.37 9.52 12.92
CA LEU A 373 -13.51 10.05 12.16
C LEU A 373 -14.86 9.69 12.80
N GLN A 374 -15.03 8.44 13.25
CA GLN A 374 -16.28 8.00 13.86
C GLN A 374 -16.48 8.61 15.25
N LEU A 375 -15.43 8.69 16.07
CA LEU A 375 -15.50 9.30 17.41
C LEU A 375 -15.61 10.83 17.35
N ALA A 376 -14.95 11.49 16.39
CA ALA A 376 -15.04 12.92 16.19
C ALA A 376 -16.48 13.35 15.85
N ARG A 377 -17.15 12.57 15.00
CA ARG A 377 -18.54 12.82 14.62
C ARG A 377 -19.50 12.82 15.79
N GLN A 378 -19.27 11.96 16.81
CA GLN A 378 -20.07 11.92 18.05
C GLN A 378 -19.88 13.17 18.93
N LYS A 379 -18.74 13.85 18.77
CA LYS A 379 -18.35 15.03 19.56
C LYS A 379 -18.40 16.32 18.74
N GLU A 380 -18.91 16.24 17.51
CA GLU A 380 -18.99 17.37 16.57
C GLU A 380 -17.64 18.07 16.33
N ILE A 381 -16.53 17.30 16.41
CA ILE A 381 -15.18 17.80 16.16
C ILE A 381 -14.91 17.72 14.65
N PRO A 382 -14.61 18.84 13.97
CA PRO A 382 -14.30 18.83 12.55
C PRO A 382 -13.02 18.06 12.23
N VAL A 383 -13.06 17.25 11.18
CA VAL A 383 -11.93 16.47 10.70
C VAL A 383 -11.42 16.97 9.38
N CYS A 384 -10.11 17.23 9.31
CA CYS A 384 -9.41 17.70 8.12
C CYS A 384 -8.60 16.55 7.53
N LEU A 385 -8.87 16.18 6.27
CA LEU A 385 -8.05 15.24 5.50
C LEU A 385 -6.97 16.01 4.75
N LEU A 386 -5.71 15.79 5.08
CA LEU A 386 -4.57 16.31 4.31
C LEU A 386 -4.19 15.32 3.21
N GLN A 387 -4.22 15.76 1.96
CA GLN A 387 -3.77 14.93 0.84
C GLN A 387 -2.33 14.46 1.07
N HIS A 388 -2.11 13.14 0.96
CA HIS A 388 -0.81 12.52 1.24
C HIS A 388 -0.21 11.79 0.03
N GLY A 389 -0.98 11.62 -1.05
CA GLY A 389 -0.61 10.92 -2.27
C GLY A 389 -1.17 11.58 -3.52
N VAL A 390 -0.66 11.16 -4.66
CA VAL A 390 -1.17 11.56 -5.98
C VAL A 390 -2.51 10.86 -6.25
N ILE A 391 -3.36 11.52 -7.03
CA ILE A 391 -4.66 10.98 -7.43
C ILE A 391 -4.68 10.55 -8.89
N TYR A 392 -5.57 9.62 -9.22
CA TYR A 392 -6.05 9.38 -10.58
C TYR A 392 -7.30 10.25 -10.79
N ASP A 393 -7.21 11.28 -11.63
CA ASP A 393 -8.31 12.22 -11.89
C ASP A 393 -9.36 11.69 -12.90
N THR A 394 -9.52 10.37 -12.94
CA THR A 394 -10.38 9.64 -13.86
C THR A 394 -11.52 8.96 -13.11
N ILE A 395 -12.60 8.61 -13.82
CA ILE A 395 -13.72 7.84 -13.25
C ILE A 395 -13.24 6.43 -12.88
N GLU A 396 -12.41 5.83 -13.72
CA GLU A 396 -11.88 4.48 -13.51
C GLU A 396 -10.94 4.40 -12.29
N GLY A 397 -10.28 5.51 -11.94
CA GLY A 397 -9.38 5.60 -10.79
C GLY A 397 -10.08 5.87 -9.45
N TYR A 398 -11.40 6.12 -9.46
CA TYR A 398 -12.14 6.49 -8.26
C TYR A 398 -12.02 5.46 -7.13
N ASP A 399 -12.29 4.19 -7.42
CA ASP A 399 -12.25 3.12 -6.42
C ASP A 399 -10.86 2.99 -5.78
N MET A 400 -9.79 3.17 -6.57
CA MET A 400 -8.41 3.16 -6.08
C MET A 400 -8.13 4.37 -5.18
N ASN A 401 -8.54 5.58 -5.58
CA ASN A 401 -8.36 6.77 -4.75
C ASN A 401 -9.09 6.63 -3.40
N VAL A 402 -10.28 6.03 -3.40
CA VAL A 402 -11.05 5.72 -2.18
C VAL A 402 -10.34 4.68 -1.33
N ALA A 403 -9.85 3.60 -1.93
CA ALA A 403 -9.12 2.55 -1.22
C ALA A 403 -7.83 3.10 -0.57
N GLN A 404 -7.14 4.01 -1.24
CA GLN A 404 -5.98 4.71 -0.68
C GLN A 404 -6.33 5.77 0.37
N GLY A 405 -7.62 6.12 0.50
CA GLY A 405 -8.10 7.09 1.47
C GLY A 405 -7.67 8.53 1.17
N VAL A 406 -7.44 8.85 -0.12
CA VAL A 406 -7.06 10.21 -0.56
C VAL A 406 -8.26 11.06 -0.99
N VAL A 407 -9.47 10.50 -0.96
CA VAL A 407 -10.73 11.20 -1.27
C VAL A 407 -11.51 11.45 0.02
N PRO A 408 -11.98 12.68 0.29
CA PRO A 408 -12.68 13.05 1.52
C PRO A 408 -14.16 12.64 1.48
N LEU A 409 -14.45 11.38 1.71
CA LEU A 409 -15.84 10.89 1.76
C LEU A 409 -16.51 11.19 3.11
N LYS A 410 -15.73 11.29 4.18
CA LYS A 410 -16.21 11.38 5.57
C LYS A 410 -15.68 12.60 6.31
N SER A 411 -14.57 13.17 5.87
CA SER A 411 -13.96 14.36 6.46
C SER A 411 -14.76 15.63 6.15
N ASP A 412 -14.67 16.61 7.06
CA ASP A 412 -15.37 17.88 6.92
C ASP A 412 -14.63 18.82 5.98
N HIS A 413 -13.29 18.78 6.00
CA HIS A 413 -12.43 19.59 5.16
C HIS A 413 -11.41 18.73 4.43
N TYR A 414 -11.15 19.07 3.17
CA TYR A 414 -10.11 18.47 2.34
C TYR A 414 -9.02 19.48 2.02
N LEU A 415 -7.83 19.21 2.54
CA LEU A 415 -6.66 20.05 2.35
C LEU A 415 -5.84 19.45 1.20
N CYS A 416 -6.14 19.87 -0.01
CA CYS A 416 -5.56 19.31 -1.22
C CYS A 416 -4.31 20.06 -1.69
N TRP A 417 -3.52 19.43 -2.56
CA TRP A 417 -2.27 20.01 -3.03
C TRP A 417 -2.46 21.15 -4.03
N GLY A 418 -3.53 21.13 -4.82
CA GLY A 418 -3.75 22.17 -5.81
C GLY A 418 -4.96 21.95 -6.71
N LYS A 419 -5.01 22.74 -7.76
CA LYS A 419 -6.16 22.90 -8.66
C LYS A 419 -6.66 21.57 -9.27
N ILE A 420 -5.75 20.70 -9.71
CA ILE A 420 -6.14 19.42 -10.33
C ILE A 420 -6.94 18.56 -9.35
N THR A 421 -6.47 18.46 -8.09
CA THR A 421 -7.17 17.70 -7.05
C THR A 421 -8.47 18.37 -6.64
N GLU A 422 -8.48 19.69 -6.56
CA GLU A 422 -9.69 20.49 -6.28
C GLU A 422 -10.77 20.24 -7.34
N GLU A 423 -10.43 20.35 -8.62
CA GLU A 423 -11.35 20.13 -9.74
C GLU A 423 -11.87 18.69 -9.79
N TYR A 424 -10.99 17.72 -9.52
CA TYR A 424 -11.41 16.33 -9.42
C TYR A 424 -12.41 16.12 -8.30
N SER A 425 -12.14 16.67 -7.11
CA SER A 425 -13.03 16.56 -5.96
C SER A 425 -14.41 17.20 -6.21
N LYS A 426 -14.46 18.34 -6.90
CA LYS A 426 -15.71 18.98 -7.33
C LYS A 426 -16.50 18.09 -8.31
N ARG A 427 -15.82 17.42 -9.25
CA ARG A 427 -16.47 16.47 -10.16
C ARG A 427 -17.06 15.25 -9.42
N LEU A 428 -16.51 14.87 -8.27
CA LEU A 428 -17.07 13.83 -7.40
C LEU A 428 -18.25 14.32 -6.55
N GLY A 429 -18.67 15.60 -6.70
CA GLY A 429 -19.79 16.16 -5.95
C GLY A 429 -19.41 16.68 -4.55
N ILE A 430 -18.12 16.76 -4.22
CA ILE A 430 -17.69 17.35 -2.95
C ILE A 430 -17.90 18.86 -3.03
N LYS A 431 -18.56 19.41 -2.01
CA LYS A 431 -18.91 20.84 -1.95
C LYS A 431 -17.65 21.71 -1.88
N SER A 432 -17.65 22.83 -2.63
CA SER A 432 -16.48 23.71 -2.75
C SER A 432 -16.00 24.28 -1.42
N GLU A 433 -16.91 24.56 -0.48
CA GLU A 433 -16.57 25.05 0.86
C GLU A 433 -15.79 24.05 1.72
N LYS A 434 -15.77 22.78 1.35
CA LYS A 434 -14.98 21.74 2.03
C LYS A 434 -13.59 21.56 1.44
N ILE A 435 -13.29 22.14 0.27
CA ILE A 435 -12.06 21.89 -0.48
C ILE A 435 -11.14 23.11 -0.38
N HIS A 436 -9.93 22.92 0.14
CA HIS A 436 -8.95 23.98 0.35
C HIS A 436 -7.61 23.57 -0.28
N ALA A 437 -7.17 24.32 -1.30
CA ALA A 437 -5.86 24.12 -1.89
C ALA A 437 -4.80 24.76 -0.98
N ILE A 438 -3.93 23.93 -0.40
CA ILE A 438 -2.89 24.39 0.54
C ILE A 438 -1.46 24.15 0.03
N GLY A 439 -1.28 23.40 -1.06
CA GLY A 439 0.04 23.02 -1.57
C GLY A 439 0.53 21.68 -1.01
N TYR A 440 1.84 21.44 -1.12
CA TYR A 440 2.48 20.18 -0.79
C TYR A 440 3.47 20.32 0.39
N PRO A 441 3.02 20.20 1.65
CA PRO A 441 3.84 20.47 2.84
C PRO A 441 5.12 19.63 2.96
N ILE A 442 5.14 18.44 2.34
CA ILE A 442 6.32 17.56 2.35
C ILE A 442 7.49 18.20 1.58
N PHE A 443 7.20 19.07 0.60
CA PHE A 443 8.18 19.59 -0.32
C PHE A 443 8.72 20.99 0.06
N ASP A 444 8.21 21.63 1.13
CA ASP A 444 8.56 23.01 1.52
C ASP A 444 10.06 23.24 1.79
N LYS A 445 10.82 22.23 2.12
CA LYS A 445 12.29 22.31 2.38
C LYS A 445 13.17 21.83 1.25
N VAL A 446 12.58 21.40 0.16
CA VAL A 446 13.38 21.09 -1.01
C VAL A 446 13.77 22.41 -1.65
N ARG A 447 14.79 23.06 -1.07
CA ARG A 447 15.38 24.26 -1.66
C ARG A 447 15.98 23.86 -2.99
N PHE A 448 15.64 24.62 -4.02
CA PHE A 448 16.46 24.77 -5.21
C PHE A 448 17.73 25.52 -4.78
N ASP A 449 18.62 24.86 -4.05
CA ASP A 449 19.98 25.37 -3.96
C ASP A 449 20.45 25.42 -5.41
N GLU A 450 20.81 26.61 -5.87
CA GLU A 450 21.48 26.85 -7.16
C GLU A 450 22.86 26.18 -7.17
N GLN A 451 22.99 25.01 -6.51
CA GLN A 451 24.21 24.23 -6.52
C GLN A 451 24.39 23.62 -7.90
N ASP A 452 25.53 23.93 -8.43
CA ASP A 452 26.15 23.47 -9.64
C ASP A 452 25.64 22.08 -10.11
N TYR A 453 24.62 22.07 -10.96
CA TYR A 453 24.03 20.86 -11.57
C TYR A 453 25.00 20.13 -12.50
N SER A 454 26.25 20.62 -12.65
CA SER A 454 27.27 20.05 -13.52
C SER A 454 27.88 18.73 -13.03
N LYS A 455 27.55 18.26 -11.82
CA LYS A 455 28.08 17.02 -11.23
C LYS A 455 27.10 15.84 -11.20
N ASN A 456 26.10 15.86 -12.03
CA ASN A 456 25.11 14.77 -12.11
C ASN A 456 25.68 13.57 -12.86
N ASP A 457 26.09 12.55 -12.13
CA ASP A 457 26.96 11.47 -12.61
C ASP A 457 26.20 10.15 -12.84
N TYR A 458 24.87 10.10 -12.62
CA TYR A 458 24.13 8.82 -12.67
C TYR A 458 22.68 8.96 -13.10
N VAL A 459 22.17 7.89 -13.67
CA VAL A 459 20.74 7.65 -13.90
C VAL A 459 20.16 7.06 -12.63
N LEU A 460 19.02 7.59 -12.17
CA LEU A 460 18.27 7.06 -11.04
C LEU A 460 17.09 6.24 -11.57
N LEU A 461 17.01 4.96 -11.21
CA LEU A 461 15.81 4.15 -11.43
C LEU A 461 15.00 4.08 -10.14
N ALA A 462 13.79 4.59 -10.15
CA ALA A 462 12.82 4.40 -9.06
C ALA A 462 11.89 3.23 -9.42
N THR A 463 11.85 2.19 -8.59
CA THR A 463 10.93 1.08 -8.78
C THR A 463 9.55 1.46 -8.24
N SER A 464 8.51 0.81 -8.76
CA SER A 464 7.13 0.91 -8.28
C SER A 464 6.69 -0.51 -7.93
N GLY A 465 6.51 -0.78 -6.66
CA GLY A 465 6.10 -2.09 -6.19
C GLY A 465 4.71 -2.51 -6.62
N PRO A 466 4.40 -3.79 -6.51
CA PRO A 466 3.04 -4.26 -6.74
C PRO A 466 2.09 -3.63 -5.71
N THR A 467 0.96 -3.17 -6.20
CA THR A 467 -0.13 -2.64 -5.38
C THR A 467 -1.06 -3.80 -5.02
N LYS A 468 -1.14 -4.16 -3.73
CA LYS A 468 -1.96 -5.30 -3.28
C LYS A 468 -3.45 -5.11 -3.53
N GLU A 469 -3.88 -3.87 -3.66
CA GLU A 469 -5.24 -3.48 -3.99
C GLU A 469 -5.58 -3.68 -5.47
N ASP A 470 -4.59 -4.01 -6.32
CA ASP A 470 -4.77 -4.23 -7.76
C ASP A 470 -4.56 -5.69 -8.15
N ALA A 471 -5.62 -6.33 -8.64
CA ALA A 471 -5.56 -7.72 -9.10
C ALA A 471 -4.57 -7.95 -10.25
N SER A 472 -4.33 -6.94 -11.08
CA SER A 472 -3.38 -7.02 -12.19
C SER A 472 -1.94 -7.05 -11.70
N ASP A 473 -1.62 -6.30 -10.65
CA ASP A 473 -0.28 -6.24 -10.05
C ASP A 473 0.13 -7.57 -9.38
N LEU A 474 -0.84 -8.38 -9.00
CA LEU A 474 -0.62 -9.69 -8.37
C LEU A 474 -0.41 -10.83 -9.39
N THR A 475 -0.32 -10.52 -10.68
CA THR A 475 -0.06 -11.54 -11.70
C THR A 475 1.44 -11.82 -11.83
N ILE A 476 1.78 -13.09 -12.05
CA ILE A 476 3.16 -13.52 -12.33
C ILE A 476 3.68 -12.81 -13.57
N GLU A 477 2.81 -12.64 -14.60
CA GLU A 477 3.16 -11.94 -15.84
C GLU A 477 3.63 -10.50 -15.59
N ILE A 478 2.92 -9.73 -14.76
CA ILE A 478 3.29 -8.34 -14.45
C ILE A 478 4.57 -8.28 -13.62
N ILE A 479 4.73 -9.17 -12.63
CA ILE A 479 5.96 -9.26 -11.84
C ILE A 479 7.16 -9.56 -12.75
N GLU A 480 7.03 -10.53 -13.67
CA GLU A 480 8.09 -10.86 -14.61
C GLU A 480 8.41 -9.69 -15.56
N LYS A 481 7.39 -8.97 -16.03
CA LYS A 481 7.57 -7.76 -16.85
C LYS A 481 8.33 -6.66 -16.10
N ASN A 482 8.01 -6.42 -14.82
CA ASN A 482 8.74 -5.48 -13.97
C ASN A 482 10.22 -5.86 -13.85
N MET A 483 10.52 -7.13 -13.56
CA MET A 483 11.90 -7.59 -13.44
C MET A 483 12.67 -7.49 -14.76
N ASN A 484 12.02 -7.77 -15.90
CA ASN A 484 12.59 -7.59 -17.23
C ASN A 484 12.82 -6.11 -17.57
N ALA A 485 11.93 -5.21 -17.14
CA ALA A 485 12.09 -3.77 -17.29
C ALA A 485 13.33 -3.27 -16.54
N ILE A 486 13.50 -3.66 -15.28
CA ILE A 486 14.68 -3.34 -14.48
C ILE A 486 15.95 -3.87 -15.16
N LYS A 487 15.95 -5.14 -15.61
CA LYS A 487 17.07 -5.74 -16.33
C LYS A 487 17.43 -4.95 -17.59
N LYS A 488 16.44 -4.52 -18.38
CA LYS A 488 16.64 -3.73 -19.59
C LYS A 488 17.27 -2.38 -19.28
N VAL A 489 16.81 -1.67 -18.24
CA VAL A 489 17.42 -0.41 -17.80
C VAL A 489 18.86 -0.63 -17.37
N CYS A 490 19.18 -1.68 -16.59
CA CYS A 490 20.54 -2.04 -16.22
C CYS A 490 21.44 -2.25 -17.45
N GLN A 491 20.97 -2.99 -18.46
CA GLN A 491 21.69 -3.26 -19.69
C GLN A 491 21.96 -1.99 -20.52
N LEU A 492 20.95 -1.13 -20.65
CA LEU A 492 21.05 0.07 -21.46
C LEU A 492 21.95 1.12 -20.79
N THR A 493 21.82 1.35 -19.49
CA THR A 493 22.71 2.27 -18.76
C THR A 493 24.17 1.81 -18.81
N THR A 494 24.42 0.50 -18.72
CA THR A 494 25.76 -0.08 -18.91
C THR A 494 26.26 0.13 -20.34
N LYS A 495 25.42 -0.11 -21.36
CA LYS A 495 25.74 0.11 -22.78
C LYS A 495 26.13 1.58 -23.06
N TYR A 496 25.45 2.54 -22.43
CA TYR A 496 25.73 3.97 -22.59
C TYR A 496 26.78 4.50 -21.60
N ASN A 497 27.49 3.61 -20.90
CA ASN A 497 28.52 3.94 -19.92
C ASN A 497 28.05 4.93 -18.83
N LYS A 498 26.80 4.82 -18.42
CA LYS A 498 26.20 5.62 -17.32
C LYS A 498 26.21 4.83 -16.03
N LYS A 499 26.52 5.49 -14.92
CA LYS A 499 26.30 4.92 -13.58
C LYS A 499 24.80 4.77 -13.35
N LEU A 500 24.38 3.68 -12.70
CA LEU A 500 23.00 3.45 -12.34
C LEU A 500 22.86 3.29 -10.84
N ILE A 501 21.89 3.99 -10.27
CA ILE A 501 21.40 3.77 -8.90
C ILE A 501 19.95 3.32 -9.02
N ILE A 502 19.61 2.20 -8.40
CA ILE A 502 18.22 1.71 -8.29
C ILE A 502 17.74 2.01 -6.88
N LYS A 503 16.71 2.82 -6.74
CA LYS A 503 16.02 3.07 -5.48
C LYS A 503 14.76 2.23 -5.42
N ILE A 504 14.77 1.24 -4.52
CA ILE A 504 13.62 0.35 -4.30
C ILE A 504 12.51 1.13 -3.59
N HIS A 505 11.26 0.90 -4.00
CA HIS A 505 10.09 1.44 -3.32
C HIS A 505 10.02 0.94 -1.87
N PRO A 506 9.61 1.75 -0.90
CA PRO A 506 9.59 1.36 0.51
C PRO A 506 8.50 0.34 0.89
N SER A 507 7.69 -0.12 -0.06
CA SER A 507 6.69 -1.16 0.19
C SER A 507 7.36 -2.44 0.74
N PRO A 508 6.77 -3.10 1.74
CA PRO A 508 7.32 -4.35 2.29
C PRO A 508 7.32 -5.51 1.28
N ASP A 509 6.50 -5.43 0.24
CA ASP A 509 6.32 -6.49 -0.76
C ASP A 509 7.08 -6.22 -2.07
N GLU A 510 7.89 -5.16 -2.09
CA GLU A 510 8.73 -4.83 -3.23
C GLU A 510 9.77 -5.92 -3.47
N LEU A 511 9.91 -6.32 -4.72
CA LEU A 511 10.92 -7.28 -5.13
C LEU A 511 12.32 -6.65 -5.07
N ASP A 512 13.30 -7.41 -4.57
CA ASP A 512 14.69 -6.98 -4.56
C ASP A 512 15.37 -7.27 -5.91
N PRO A 513 15.69 -6.25 -6.71
CA PRO A 513 16.34 -6.42 -8.00
C PRO A 513 17.86 -6.62 -7.91
N SER A 514 18.43 -6.72 -6.71
CA SER A 514 19.88 -6.76 -6.49
C SER A 514 20.57 -7.89 -7.24
N PHE A 515 19.92 -9.05 -7.34
CA PHE A 515 20.45 -10.20 -8.09
C PHE A 515 20.57 -9.88 -9.59
N ILE A 516 19.49 -9.33 -10.19
CA ILE A 516 19.48 -8.97 -11.61
C ILE A 516 20.48 -7.85 -11.90
N ALA A 517 20.53 -6.83 -11.05
CA ALA A 517 21.47 -5.73 -11.19
C ALA A 517 22.93 -6.23 -11.20
N LYS A 518 23.31 -7.09 -10.26
CA LYS A 518 24.65 -7.68 -10.16
C LYS A 518 25.00 -8.59 -11.34
N GLN A 519 24.04 -9.34 -11.87
CA GLN A 519 24.27 -10.16 -13.07
C GLN A 519 24.62 -9.33 -14.30
N VAL A 520 24.03 -8.13 -14.43
CA VAL A 520 24.28 -7.24 -15.59
C VAL A 520 25.58 -6.46 -15.37
N ASN A 521 25.74 -5.83 -14.21
CA ASN A 521 26.91 -5.03 -13.87
C ASN A 521 27.05 -4.89 -12.35
N SER A 522 28.15 -5.41 -11.80
CA SER A 522 28.41 -5.41 -10.35
C SER A 522 28.56 -4.00 -9.75
N LYS A 523 28.78 -2.97 -10.57
CA LYS A 523 28.90 -1.56 -10.14
C LYS A 523 27.54 -0.89 -9.91
N ILE A 524 26.43 -1.48 -10.33
CA ILE A 524 25.08 -0.93 -10.10
C ILE A 524 24.78 -0.96 -8.60
N LYS A 525 24.39 0.20 -8.08
CA LYS A 525 24.00 0.33 -6.67
C LYS A 525 22.49 0.15 -6.52
N VAL A 526 22.08 -0.72 -5.61
CA VAL A 526 20.68 -0.89 -5.23
C VAL A 526 20.51 -0.35 -3.81
N ILE A 527 19.60 0.62 -3.64
CA ILE A 527 19.37 1.33 -2.38
C ILE A 527 17.93 1.06 -1.94
N ASN A 528 17.80 0.48 -0.78
CA ASN A 528 16.51 0.18 -0.16
C ASN A 528 16.09 1.26 0.84
N GLU A 529 17.05 1.97 1.42
CA GLU A 529 16.85 2.95 2.50
C GLU A 529 17.05 4.39 2.06
N GLY A 530 16.68 5.31 2.97
CA GLY A 530 16.92 6.73 2.81
C GLY A 530 15.86 7.44 1.97
N LYS A 531 15.90 8.79 2.06
CA LYS A 531 15.01 9.66 1.27
C LYS A 531 15.41 9.60 -0.19
N ILE A 532 14.42 9.63 -1.08
CA ILE A 532 14.67 9.64 -2.52
C ILE A 532 15.05 11.03 -3.03
N SER A 533 14.57 12.11 -2.38
CA SER A 533 14.78 13.49 -2.85
C SER A 533 16.27 13.87 -3.04
N PRO A 534 17.22 13.54 -2.14
CA PRO A 534 18.65 13.79 -2.38
C PRO A 534 19.20 13.02 -3.59
N LEU A 535 18.66 11.80 -3.83
CA LEU A 535 19.08 11.02 -5.00
C LEU A 535 18.54 11.64 -6.31
N ILE A 536 17.30 12.15 -6.29
CA ILE A 536 16.73 12.87 -7.44
C ILE A 536 17.53 14.15 -7.68
N GLN A 537 17.84 14.92 -6.63
CA GLN A 537 18.56 16.18 -6.73
C GLN A 537 19.93 16.00 -7.43
N SER A 538 20.59 14.89 -7.19
CA SER A 538 21.93 14.59 -7.73
C SER A 538 21.93 13.72 -8.99
N CYS A 539 20.79 13.27 -9.51
CA CYS A 539 20.78 12.46 -10.74
C CYS A 539 20.76 13.32 -12.00
N GLU A 540 21.28 12.75 -13.11
CA GLU A 540 21.19 13.32 -14.45
C GLU A 540 19.79 13.11 -15.05
N LEU A 541 19.19 11.96 -14.79
CA LEU A 541 17.91 11.52 -15.33
C LEU A 541 17.22 10.60 -14.32
N LEU A 542 15.92 10.81 -14.12
CA LEU A 542 15.06 9.85 -13.42
C LEU A 542 14.37 8.93 -14.43
N ILE A 543 14.47 7.63 -14.23
CA ILE A 543 13.60 6.63 -14.85
C ILE A 543 12.67 6.12 -13.74
N ALA A 544 11.36 6.23 -13.95
CA ALA A 544 10.35 5.65 -13.05
C ALA A 544 9.65 4.49 -13.75
N ILE A 545 9.40 3.39 -13.04
CA ILE A 545 8.54 2.32 -13.55
C ILE A 545 7.09 2.74 -13.30
N ASP A 546 6.30 2.79 -14.37
CA ASP A 546 4.91 3.22 -14.36
C ASP A 546 4.70 4.62 -13.73
N PHE A 547 3.54 4.82 -13.11
CA PHE A 547 3.24 6.06 -12.42
C PHE A 547 3.59 5.99 -10.93
N THR A 548 4.32 6.99 -10.46
CA THR A 548 4.69 7.17 -9.05
C THR A 548 4.79 8.66 -8.70
N SER A 549 4.55 9.03 -7.45
CA SER A 549 4.71 10.41 -6.95
C SER A 549 6.11 10.98 -7.15
N VAL A 550 7.11 10.11 -7.28
CA VAL A 550 8.51 10.50 -7.53
C VAL A 550 8.69 11.27 -8.84
N ILE A 551 7.82 11.06 -9.84
CA ILE A 551 7.79 11.85 -11.08
C ILE A 551 7.52 13.33 -10.77
N LEU A 552 6.54 13.60 -9.88
CA LEU A 552 6.23 14.96 -9.47
C LEU A 552 7.42 15.59 -8.71
N ASP A 553 8.04 14.83 -7.80
CA ASP A 553 9.22 15.29 -7.07
C ASP A 553 10.38 15.64 -8.02
N ALA A 554 10.62 14.82 -9.05
CA ALA A 554 11.66 15.06 -10.04
C ALA A 554 11.37 16.29 -10.92
N ASN A 555 10.12 16.44 -11.34
CA ASN A 555 9.67 17.60 -12.10
C ASN A 555 9.86 18.90 -11.31
N LEU A 556 9.53 18.91 -10.01
CA LEU A 556 9.76 20.04 -9.11
C LEU A 556 11.25 20.36 -8.94
N LEU A 557 12.12 19.36 -9.00
CA LEU A 557 13.57 19.50 -8.91
C LEU A 557 14.23 19.80 -10.26
N GLY A 558 13.45 20.06 -11.32
CA GLY A 558 13.97 20.38 -12.65
C GLY A 558 14.75 19.23 -13.29
N LYS A 559 14.36 17.98 -13.05
CA LYS A 559 15.01 16.81 -13.65
C LYS A 559 14.22 16.27 -14.82
N PRO A 560 14.90 15.83 -15.91
CA PRO A 560 14.22 15.10 -16.97
C PRO A 560 13.76 13.75 -16.46
N VAL A 561 12.57 13.33 -16.88
CA VAL A 561 11.93 12.09 -16.42
C VAL A 561 11.51 11.22 -17.59
N ILE A 562 11.85 9.93 -17.52
CA ILE A 562 11.27 8.85 -18.34
C ILE A 562 10.36 8.01 -17.46
N SER A 563 9.09 7.87 -17.83
CA SER A 563 8.15 6.90 -17.24
C SER A 563 8.11 5.65 -18.13
N LEU A 564 8.67 4.55 -17.64
CA LEU A 564 8.68 3.26 -18.35
C LEU A 564 7.38 2.51 -18.04
N SER A 565 6.48 2.48 -19.00
CA SER A 565 5.19 1.80 -18.88
C SER A 565 5.36 0.28 -18.95
N VAL A 566 5.02 -0.41 -17.88
CA VAL A 566 5.08 -1.87 -17.76
C VAL A 566 3.69 -2.47 -17.68
N LYS A 567 2.78 -1.78 -17.00
CA LYS A 567 1.42 -2.25 -16.71
C LYS A 567 0.37 -1.26 -17.19
N ASP A 568 -0.83 -1.78 -17.42
CA ASP A 568 -2.04 -1.01 -17.66
C ASP A 568 -3.10 -1.44 -16.64
N ASN A 569 -3.23 -0.65 -15.58
CA ASN A 569 -4.16 -0.90 -14.48
C ASN A 569 -5.61 -0.60 -14.88
N GLY A 570 -5.83 0.08 -16.00
CA GLY A 570 -7.15 0.50 -16.45
C GLY A 570 -7.75 1.65 -15.63
N TRP A 571 -6.94 2.39 -14.88
CA TRP A 571 -7.38 3.56 -14.10
C TRP A 571 -7.25 4.88 -14.87
N GLY A 572 -6.90 4.79 -16.16
CA GLY A 572 -6.62 5.94 -17.01
C GLY A 572 -5.22 6.53 -16.79
N ILE A 573 -4.96 7.63 -17.48
CA ILE A 573 -3.67 8.32 -17.40
C ILE A 573 -3.73 9.36 -16.28
N PRO A 574 -2.90 9.22 -15.23
CA PRO A 574 -2.88 10.18 -14.13
C PRO A 574 -2.36 11.56 -14.60
N PRO A 575 -2.75 12.65 -13.91
CA PRO A 575 -2.40 14.02 -14.32
C PRO A 575 -0.90 14.24 -14.50
N ALA A 576 -0.08 13.66 -13.62
CA ALA A 576 1.36 13.81 -13.68
C ALA A 576 2.04 13.16 -14.90
N LEU A 577 1.33 12.34 -15.68
CA LEU A 577 1.81 11.78 -16.96
C LEU A 577 1.19 12.49 -18.18
N LYS A 578 0.28 13.45 -17.96
CA LYS A 578 -0.33 14.23 -19.03
C LYS A 578 0.58 15.40 -19.45
N ASN A 579 0.27 16.02 -20.58
CA ASN A 579 0.89 17.27 -21.07
C ASN A 579 2.42 17.19 -21.27
N ASN A 580 2.93 16.01 -21.61
CA ASN A 580 4.36 15.76 -21.79
C ASN A 580 5.23 16.15 -20.57
N SER A 581 4.69 16.01 -19.37
CA SER A 581 5.40 16.26 -18.11
C SER A 581 6.61 15.32 -17.91
N CYS A 582 6.58 14.19 -18.56
CA CYS A 582 7.67 13.23 -18.67
C CYS A 582 7.59 12.50 -20.03
N LEU A 583 8.64 11.83 -20.41
CA LEU A 583 8.66 10.97 -21.60
C LEU A 583 8.09 9.60 -21.21
N VAL A 584 6.87 9.30 -21.65
CA VAL A 584 6.27 7.97 -21.44
C VAL A 584 6.74 7.02 -22.53
N THR A 585 7.38 5.93 -22.17
CA THR A 585 7.94 4.93 -23.09
C THR A 585 7.58 3.50 -22.68
N ASP A 586 7.84 2.55 -23.56
CA ASP A 586 7.72 1.12 -23.31
C ASP A 586 9.08 0.40 -23.49
N LEU A 587 9.11 -0.91 -23.25
CA LEU A 587 10.33 -1.70 -23.37
C LEU A 587 10.92 -1.76 -24.79
N GLU A 588 10.10 -1.59 -25.82
CA GLU A 588 10.53 -1.65 -27.22
C GLU A 588 11.25 -0.35 -27.60
N LYS A 589 10.71 0.80 -27.19
CA LYS A 589 11.22 2.13 -27.51
C LYS A 589 12.29 2.63 -26.54
N LEU A 590 12.38 2.05 -25.34
CA LEU A 590 13.26 2.52 -24.26
C LEU A 590 14.71 2.77 -24.71
N ASN A 591 15.27 1.94 -25.62
CA ASN A 591 16.65 2.11 -26.07
C ASN A 591 16.87 3.44 -26.81
N ASP A 592 15.95 3.80 -27.70
CA ASP A 592 16.05 4.99 -28.54
C ASP A 592 15.71 6.24 -27.71
N ASP A 593 14.65 6.18 -26.92
CA ASP A 593 14.24 7.26 -26.04
C ASP A 593 15.31 7.61 -24.99
N LEU A 594 15.92 6.58 -24.37
CA LEU A 594 17.01 6.78 -23.41
C LEU A 594 18.24 7.41 -24.09
N LYS A 595 18.61 6.93 -25.28
CA LYS A 595 19.71 7.48 -26.06
C LYS A 595 19.47 8.96 -26.38
N ASP A 596 18.26 9.30 -26.83
CA ASP A 596 17.90 10.66 -27.19
C ASP A 596 17.94 11.60 -25.96
N VAL A 597 17.35 11.19 -24.83
CA VAL A 597 17.41 12.00 -23.61
C VAL A 597 18.82 12.16 -23.07
N LEU A 598 19.68 11.15 -23.17
CA LEU A 598 21.07 11.22 -22.70
C LEU A 598 21.98 12.11 -23.58
N ASN A 599 21.73 12.15 -24.90
CA ASN A 599 22.63 12.81 -25.84
C ASN A 599 22.10 14.11 -26.44
N ASN A 600 20.80 14.41 -26.30
CA ASN A 600 20.18 15.61 -26.85
C ASN A 600 19.75 16.57 -25.75
N GLU A 601 20.50 17.66 -25.61
CA GLU A 601 20.22 18.69 -24.60
C GLU A 601 18.89 19.40 -24.83
N GLN A 602 18.46 19.60 -26.08
CA GLN A 602 17.19 20.24 -26.38
C GLN A 602 16.00 19.40 -25.90
N ILE A 603 16.07 18.08 -26.08
CA ILE A 603 15.05 17.15 -25.57
C ILE A 603 15.01 17.20 -24.04
N ARG A 604 16.18 17.15 -23.38
CA ARG A 604 16.25 17.26 -21.90
C ARG A 604 15.63 18.57 -21.41
N ASN A 605 16.03 19.68 -21.97
CA ASN A 605 15.54 21.01 -21.55
C ASN A 605 14.03 21.15 -21.79
N GLN A 606 13.50 20.57 -22.88
CA GLN A 606 12.07 20.57 -23.14
C GLN A 606 11.31 19.71 -22.12
N LEU A 607 11.82 18.52 -21.75
CA LEU A 607 11.22 17.66 -20.72
C LEU A 607 11.21 18.36 -19.36
N ILE A 608 12.32 18.99 -18.97
CA ILE A 608 12.41 19.77 -17.71
C ILE A 608 11.36 20.89 -17.70
N LYS A 609 11.30 21.70 -18.77
CA LYS A 609 10.34 22.80 -18.90
C LYS A 609 8.89 22.33 -18.78
N ASN A 610 8.56 21.25 -19.47
CA ASN A 610 7.21 20.67 -19.45
C ASN A 610 6.89 20.09 -18.07
N GLY A 611 7.85 19.39 -17.44
CA GLY A 611 7.69 18.82 -16.10
C GLY A 611 7.45 19.90 -15.04
N MET A 612 8.24 20.96 -15.04
CA MET A 612 8.04 22.12 -14.14
C MET A 612 6.68 22.78 -14.36
N LYS A 613 6.26 23.00 -15.61
CA LYS A 613 4.94 23.54 -15.92
C LYS A 613 3.82 22.66 -15.38
N SER A 614 3.88 21.35 -15.61
CA SER A 614 2.88 20.40 -15.10
C SER A 614 2.83 20.37 -13.57
N SER A 615 3.98 20.46 -12.91
CA SER A 615 4.04 20.52 -11.44
C SER A 615 3.39 21.78 -10.90
N ASN A 616 3.55 22.94 -11.58
CA ASN A 616 2.92 24.19 -11.21
C ASN A 616 1.38 24.15 -11.37
N GLU A 617 0.88 23.37 -12.32
CA GLU A 617 -0.56 23.13 -12.50
C GLU A 617 -1.10 22.15 -11.43
N TYR A 618 -0.27 21.22 -10.97
CA TYR A 618 -0.64 20.22 -9.96
C TYR A 618 -0.62 20.76 -8.53
N LEU A 619 0.35 21.64 -8.22
CA LEU A 619 0.63 22.13 -6.88
C LEU A 619 0.36 23.64 -6.77
N SER A 620 -0.49 24.01 -5.82
CA SER A 620 -0.62 25.40 -5.37
C SER A 620 0.47 25.71 -4.31
N TYR A 621 0.82 26.98 -4.14
CA TYR A 621 1.67 27.48 -3.05
C TYR A 621 2.98 26.68 -2.86
N GLN A 622 3.78 26.54 -3.91
CA GLN A 622 5.08 25.87 -3.84
C GLN A 622 5.96 26.48 -2.72
N ASN A 623 6.61 25.59 -1.96
CA ASN A 623 7.46 25.94 -0.82
C ASN A 623 6.75 26.67 0.35
N ASN A 624 5.42 26.64 0.38
CA ASN A 624 4.64 27.32 1.43
C ASN A 624 3.43 26.51 1.93
N GLY A 625 3.40 25.22 1.64
CA GLY A 625 2.29 24.34 1.99
C GLY A 625 2.07 24.19 3.50
N SER A 626 3.15 24.10 4.28
CA SER A 626 3.05 24.03 5.75
C SER A 626 2.48 25.29 6.37
N SER A 627 2.90 26.47 5.89
CA SER A 627 2.35 27.75 6.39
C SER A 627 0.87 27.92 6.01
N LYS A 628 0.47 27.46 4.82
CA LYS A 628 -0.94 27.46 4.42
C LYS A 628 -1.78 26.46 5.22
N LEU A 629 -1.22 25.29 5.53
CA LEU A 629 -1.85 24.32 6.42
C LEU A 629 -2.11 24.92 7.80
N ILE A 630 -1.11 25.55 8.39
CA ILE A 630 -1.22 26.20 9.71
C ILE A 630 -2.24 27.33 9.67
N GLY A 631 -2.14 28.25 8.71
CA GLY A 631 -3.08 29.36 8.57
C GLY A 631 -4.53 28.87 8.43
N PHE A 632 -4.77 27.81 7.64
CA PHE A 632 -6.10 27.20 7.57
C PHE A 632 -6.58 26.68 8.93
N LEU A 633 -5.70 25.98 9.68
CA LEU A 633 -6.06 25.45 11.00
C LEU A 633 -6.33 26.58 12.02
N GLU A 634 -5.62 27.70 11.95
CA GLU A 634 -5.86 28.90 12.79
C GLU A 634 -7.19 29.58 12.49
N GLU A 635 -7.60 29.61 11.21
CA GLU A 635 -8.88 30.15 10.77
C GLU A 635 -10.07 29.25 11.13
N LEU A 636 -9.85 27.91 11.14
CA LEU A 636 -10.90 26.91 11.41
C LEU A 636 -11.31 26.89 12.89
N VAL A 637 -10.42 27.18 13.81
CA VAL A 637 -10.58 27.06 15.25
C VAL A 637 -10.48 28.44 15.93
#